data_2ea05dc79fc33742448debe87d9e2438
#
_entry.id   2ea05dc79fc33742448debe87d9e2438
#
_cell.length_a   1.000
_cell.length_b   1.000
_cell.length_c   1.000
_cell.angle_alpha   90.00
_cell.angle_beta   90.00
_cell.angle_gamma   90.00
#
_symmetry.space_group_name_H-M   'P 1'
#
loop_
_entity.id
_entity.type
_entity.pdbx_description
1 polymer ?
#
loop_
_entity_poly.entity_id
_entity_poly.type
_entity_poly.pdbx_seq_one_letter_code
_entity_poly.pdbx_strand_id
1 'polypeptide(L)'
;VLLSFLLRRLSPPTALVAFSILLAFAETGLGQGSETPDKPLSAQEADVASVTGEVLIPKLIHWCGDCHQGEDPQSGIRVDRLGRIPRDREILLWEEFREQIVQGKMPPEDAPQLDEQEKAEWLEKCEQMLHVAKSLPVPNRGGSRRMTVAQFQNTLHDLLDWQVDLTARIPPDAISKDGFTNHVESMGMSPAVAEAYFDVADHVVSNSLIDPSQPPAIQAFQMAFGRQINPAPCPDALVLGANSLLLPNSDFVVTENFPEKPFPYEPLRMQRTFRFIEGYVGNDTIREWKEFESIYHAVFACMRGTPGYPVGLAYESAPDGLLLRPAIPSPEIFGESNTYGPMANFKISLRELPSQGRFRVTVRAKKLEDAQLLSESDLLSPSEADPLSVVIAAADLGNGLQIADDGIYQLDVVAPSMEGRKEVRLLIDGLPFTHAIAASTAALPSDAASDQLAKVAGTPMLRIRLSKGEHEVAIDGPGAAEVEALCWRKLAPLSKPATDFEAFEGYGPFVGVHVGLRRDCGSTLNPVGPAQRVASTDWSDLVFEGAIENFPSPDVEKNNVNYLAGIREIGVRSEYYDGRPVPRLCIANISFEGPYLTQWPPPSHQQLAGNRTLESIDQNEVREPLGQLATRMFRRPATADEIDHLLSVYQKAKLGGSTNQEAYRDAATVVLASPSSFFLHEASLSDEAEPLSEWELASKLSYFLWNGPPDDPLLKLAESGRLTELLDQQIDRLLVDPRRERFLQTFVRQWLQLEKLDLLAIDRKTYPEWTRDLKASLRQEPIAWVGHLLDHNLPASHLVDSPWMMANEVTAAFYKLPDRPSGGPSFELLRTDREQLGGLLGQAGLMAALGDGRQSNPIKRGAWLARKLVDRPPEDPPPNVPKLPEGDISKETFLEKLNRHRNQPGCAACHEKIDPWGIPLQNYNASGCFVDLPSSETTSQLADGTKITNAIELKKHLAGQLADQVAWSFARHLACYAIGRDLTYSEAAQLKTQVETLAAARYPMRSLLRTVIHSDAFMTK
;
A
#
# COMPACT_ATOMS: atom_id res chain seq x y z
N VAL A 1 -7.36 34.38 13.27
CA VAL A 1 -6.17 33.66 12.76
C VAL A 1 -6.28 33.51 11.26
N LEU A 2 -7.37 32.94 10.72
CA LEU A 2 -7.59 32.77 9.29
C LEU A 2 -7.54 34.11 8.52
N LEU A 3 -8.20 35.15 9.05
CA LEU A 3 -8.18 36.48 8.45
C LEU A 3 -6.76 37.09 8.46
N SER A 4 -6.01 36.92 9.51
CA SER A 4 -4.62 37.41 9.63
C SER A 4 -3.67 36.66 8.68
N PHE A 5 -3.95 35.40 8.40
CA PHE A 5 -3.20 34.55 7.48
C PHE A 5 -3.51 34.89 6.01
N LEU A 6 -4.79 35.03 5.68
CA LEU A 6 -5.24 35.45 4.34
C LEU A 6 -4.73 36.86 3.97
N LEU A 7 -4.70 37.79 4.94
CA LEU A 7 -4.14 39.12 4.77
C LEU A 7 -2.61 39.15 4.56
N ARG A 8 -1.90 38.07 4.85
CA ARG A 8 -0.44 37.98 4.65
C ARG A 8 -0.05 37.40 3.29
N ARG A 9 -0.91 36.67 2.62
CA ARG A 9 -0.62 35.93 1.38
C ARG A 9 -1.47 36.36 0.18
N LEU A 10 -2.71 36.73 0.40
CA LEU A 10 -3.55 37.35 -0.64
C LEU A 10 -3.49 38.86 -0.54
N SER A 11 -3.79 39.56 -1.62
CA SER A 11 -3.99 41.00 -1.51
C SER A 11 -5.08 41.28 -0.46
N PRO A 12 -4.94 42.36 0.38
CA PRO A 12 -5.88 42.61 1.47
C PRO A 12 -7.38 42.51 1.12
N PRO A 13 -7.83 42.99 -0.06
CA PRO A 13 -9.23 42.83 -0.47
C PRO A 13 -9.63 41.38 -0.80
N THR A 14 -8.72 40.56 -1.33
CA THR A 14 -8.99 39.19 -1.73
C THR A 14 -9.13 38.27 -0.50
N ALA A 15 -8.28 38.50 0.51
CA ALA A 15 -8.33 37.80 1.77
C ALA A 15 -9.65 38.01 2.55
N LEU A 16 -10.18 39.23 2.51
CA LEU A 16 -11.46 39.57 3.14
C LEU A 16 -12.65 38.91 2.43
N VAL A 17 -12.58 38.80 1.11
CA VAL A 17 -13.63 38.12 0.32
C VAL A 17 -13.61 36.61 0.51
N ALA A 18 -12.43 35.98 0.47
CA ALA A 18 -12.27 34.57 0.75
C ALA A 18 -12.80 34.21 2.17
N PHE A 19 -12.53 35.08 3.15
CA PHE A 19 -13.05 34.93 4.50
C PHE A 19 -14.57 35.13 4.61
N SER A 20 -15.14 36.09 3.88
CA SER A 20 -16.61 36.31 3.85
C SER A 20 -17.34 35.16 3.17
N ILE A 21 -16.73 34.52 2.15
CA ILE A 21 -17.25 33.33 1.49
C ILE A 21 -17.25 32.16 2.48
N LEU A 22 -16.15 31.92 3.18
CA LEU A 22 -16.04 30.87 4.20
C LEU A 22 -17.06 31.10 5.35
N LEU A 23 -17.31 32.34 5.74
CA LEU A 23 -18.30 32.70 6.75
C LEU A 23 -19.75 32.51 6.24
N ALA A 24 -20.08 32.94 5.02
CA ALA A 24 -21.41 32.78 4.46
C ALA A 24 -21.78 31.28 4.28
N PHE A 25 -20.80 30.44 3.91
CA PHE A 25 -21.00 29.00 3.86
C PHE A 25 -20.99 28.33 5.23
N ALA A 26 -20.26 28.88 6.21
CA ALA A 26 -20.32 28.40 7.60
C ALA A 26 -21.71 28.68 8.24
N GLU A 27 -22.37 29.77 7.87
CA GLU A 27 -23.74 30.08 8.32
C GLU A 27 -24.80 29.23 7.63
N THR A 28 -24.56 28.74 6.40
CA THR A 28 -25.47 27.83 5.67
C THR A 28 -25.16 26.35 5.87
N GLY A 29 -23.96 26.01 6.33
CA GLY A 29 -23.51 24.60 6.49
C GLY A 29 -23.44 24.09 7.94
N LEU A 30 -23.39 24.99 8.90
CA LEU A 30 -23.64 24.69 10.31
C LEU A 30 -25.15 24.82 10.51
N GLY A 31 -25.87 23.76 10.25
CA GLY A 31 -27.19 23.61 10.83
C GLY A 31 -27.05 23.77 12.34
N GLN A 32 -27.18 25.00 12.86
CA GLN A 32 -27.83 25.16 14.12
C GLN A 32 -29.15 24.41 13.94
N GLY A 33 -29.40 23.41 14.79
CA GLY A 33 -30.75 22.92 14.93
C GLY A 33 -31.65 24.14 15.14
N SER A 34 -32.13 24.72 14.02
CA SER A 34 -33.29 25.56 14.03
C SER A 34 -34.37 24.62 14.52
N GLU A 35 -34.89 24.88 15.71
CA GLU A 35 -36.22 24.45 16.06
C GLU A 35 -37.08 24.87 14.87
N THR A 36 -37.23 23.97 13.90
CA THR A 36 -38.30 24.09 12.92
C THR A 36 -39.59 24.15 13.71
N PRO A 37 -40.51 25.08 13.43
CA PRO A 37 -41.80 25.11 14.10
C PRO A 37 -42.38 23.71 13.98
N ASP A 38 -42.73 23.08 15.12
CA ASP A 38 -43.26 21.73 15.24
C ASP A 38 -44.26 21.43 14.11
N LYS A 39 -43.82 20.66 13.11
CA LYS A 39 -44.71 20.05 12.12
C LYS A 39 -45.66 19.16 12.93
N PRO A 40 -46.98 19.28 12.76
CA PRO A 40 -47.89 18.43 13.48
C PRO A 40 -47.56 16.96 13.17
N LEU A 41 -47.34 16.18 14.22
CA LEU A 41 -47.08 14.76 14.14
C LEU A 41 -48.18 14.08 13.34
N SER A 42 -47.85 13.13 12.49
CA SER A 42 -48.81 12.22 11.89
C SER A 42 -49.57 11.46 13.00
N ALA A 43 -50.72 10.94 12.71
CA ALA A 43 -51.51 10.19 13.69
C ALA A 43 -50.72 9.00 14.29
N GLN A 44 -49.89 8.35 13.46
CA GLN A 44 -49.01 7.24 13.90
C GLN A 44 -47.88 7.73 14.79
N GLU A 45 -47.23 8.84 14.45
CA GLU A 45 -46.16 9.44 15.28
C GLU A 45 -46.70 9.95 16.61
N ALA A 46 -47.90 10.52 16.63
CA ALA A 46 -48.56 10.98 17.87
C ALA A 46 -48.90 9.80 18.79
N ASP A 47 -49.35 8.69 18.27
CA ASP A 47 -49.65 7.47 19.02
C ASP A 47 -48.34 6.87 19.60
N VAL A 48 -47.30 6.75 18.82
CA VAL A 48 -45.96 6.31 19.28
C VAL A 48 -45.44 7.25 20.38
N ALA A 49 -45.48 8.55 20.16
CA ALA A 49 -44.98 9.55 21.12
C ALA A 49 -45.72 9.50 22.48
N SER A 50 -47.04 9.27 22.44
CA SER A 50 -47.86 9.12 23.64
C SER A 50 -47.50 7.83 24.39
N VAL A 51 -47.52 6.68 23.71
CA VAL A 51 -47.17 5.39 24.35
C VAL A 51 -45.75 5.41 24.94
N THR A 52 -44.81 5.90 24.14
CA THR A 52 -43.40 5.95 24.55
C THR A 52 -43.16 6.91 25.71
N GLY A 53 -43.67 8.14 25.54
CA GLY A 53 -43.42 9.22 26.51
C GLY A 53 -44.22 9.12 27.84
N GLU A 54 -45.46 8.56 27.78
CA GLU A 54 -46.34 8.52 28.94
C GLU A 54 -46.29 7.17 29.69
N VAL A 55 -45.86 6.09 28.99
CA VAL A 55 -45.90 4.75 29.59
C VAL A 55 -44.54 4.11 29.64
N LEU A 56 -43.82 4.00 28.49
CA LEU A 56 -42.63 3.18 28.39
C LEU A 56 -41.41 3.82 29.06
N ILE A 57 -41.11 5.08 28.75
CA ILE A 57 -39.98 5.80 29.34
C ILE A 57 -40.10 5.97 30.86
N PRO A 58 -41.25 6.39 31.42
CA PRO A 58 -41.39 6.52 32.85
C PRO A 58 -41.14 5.21 33.61
N LYS A 59 -41.60 4.07 33.07
CA LYS A 59 -41.33 2.76 33.67
C LYS A 59 -39.84 2.38 33.56
N LEU A 60 -39.18 2.62 32.42
CA LEU A 60 -37.74 2.39 32.28
C LEU A 60 -36.92 3.26 33.26
N ILE A 61 -37.29 4.51 33.41
CA ILE A 61 -36.65 5.40 34.40
C ILE A 61 -36.84 4.86 35.83
N HIS A 62 -38.04 4.38 36.16
CA HIS A 62 -38.32 3.78 37.46
C HIS A 62 -37.52 2.50 37.72
N TRP A 63 -37.38 1.64 36.69
CA TRP A 63 -36.72 0.32 36.85
C TRP A 63 -35.22 0.35 36.66
N CYS A 64 -34.72 1.21 35.78
CA CYS A 64 -33.34 1.21 35.30
C CYS A 64 -32.58 2.50 35.64
N GLY A 65 -33.28 3.56 36.09
CA GLY A 65 -32.73 4.90 36.27
C GLY A 65 -31.58 4.97 37.27
N ASP A 66 -31.61 4.19 38.35
CA ASP A 66 -30.54 4.20 39.35
C ASP A 66 -29.14 3.90 38.76
N CYS A 67 -29.09 3.09 37.73
CA CYS A 67 -27.84 2.71 37.05
C CYS A 67 -27.66 3.40 35.66
N HIS A 68 -28.74 3.74 34.97
CA HIS A 68 -28.76 4.22 33.62
C HIS A 68 -29.24 5.68 33.47
N GLN A 69 -28.92 6.54 34.44
CA GLN A 69 -29.28 7.96 34.46
C GLN A 69 -28.09 8.80 35.00
N GLY A 70 -28.08 10.11 34.73
CA GLY A 70 -27.06 10.99 35.28
C GLY A 70 -25.85 11.24 34.36
N GLU A 71 -24.74 11.74 34.90
CA GLU A 71 -23.56 12.11 34.09
C GLU A 71 -22.63 10.93 33.79
N ASP A 72 -22.68 9.86 34.57
CA ASP A 72 -21.85 8.64 34.39
C ASP A 72 -22.73 7.38 34.45
N PRO A 73 -23.57 7.16 33.43
CA PRO A 73 -24.49 6.03 33.37
C PRO A 73 -23.74 4.73 33.08
N GLN A 74 -24.16 3.63 33.69
CA GLN A 74 -23.61 2.31 33.39
C GLN A 74 -23.81 1.96 31.90
N SER A 75 -22.77 1.42 31.28
CA SER A 75 -22.72 1.10 29.84
C SER A 75 -22.99 2.28 28.91
N GLY A 76 -22.93 3.51 29.39
CA GLY A 76 -23.21 4.72 28.62
C GLY A 76 -24.67 4.91 28.20
N ILE A 77 -25.60 4.08 28.69
CA ILE A 77 -27.03 4.10 28.36
C ILE A 77 -27.75 5.11 29.26
N ARG A 78 -28.50 6.03 28.64
CA ARG A 78 -29.26 7.10 29.30
C ARG A 78 -30.76 6.92 29.03
N VAL A 79 -31.46 6.25 29.94
CA VAL A 79 -32.94 6.05 29.85
C VAL A 79 -33.73 7.36 29.99
N ASP A 80 -33.16 8.37 30.62
CA ASP A 80 -33.74 9.71 30.80
C ASP A 80 -33.60 10.64 29.59
N ARG A 81 -32.86 10.20 28.55
CA ARG A 81 -32.66 10.97 27.32
C ARG A 81 -33.30 10.31 26.08
N LEU A 82 -34.09 9.28 26.26
CA LEU A 82 -34.78 8.60 25.14
C LEU A 82 -35.83 9.54 24.52
N GLY A 83 -35.85 9.52 23.17
CA GLY A 83 -36.82 10.26 22.39
C GLY A 83 -38.24 9.66 22.53
N ARG A 84 -39.27 10.52 22.43
CA ARG A 84 -40.68 10.05 22.44
C ARG A 84 -41.06 9.27 21.19
N ILE A 85 -40.33 9.47 20.08
CA ILE A 85 -40.50 8.72 18.83
C ILE A 85 -39.14 8.04 18.55
N PRO A 86 -39.00 6.76 18.91
CA PRO A 86 -37.74 6.05 18.63
C PRO A 86 -37.45 5.99 17.14
N ARG A 87 -36.22 6.38 16.76
CA ARG A 87 -35.74 6.31 15.38
C ARG A 87 -34.32 5.74 15.38
N ASP A 88 -33.94 5.02 14.34
CA ASP A 88 -32.58 4.52 14.11
C ASP A 88 -31.97 3.74 15.28
N ARG A 89 -30.91 4.30 15.89
CA ARG A 89 -30.23 3.68 17.04
C ARG A 89 -31.14 3.48 18.25
N GLU A 90 -32.12 4.36 18.43
CA GLU A 90 -33.08 4.19 19.52
C GLU A 90 -33.95 2.95 19.30
N ILE A 91 -34.33 2.61 18.08
CA ILE A 91 -35.09 1.37 17.80
C ILE A 91 -34.26 0.16 18.26
N LEU A 92 -32.96 0.11 17.92
CA LEU A 92 -32.07 -0.97 18.36
C LEU A 92 -31.94 -1.02 19.89
N LEU A 93 -31.83 0.14 20.54
CA LEU A 93 -31.74 0.23 21.98
C LEU A 93 -33.03 -0.25 22.67
N TRP A 94 -34.20 0.10 22.09
CA TRP A 94 -35.47 -0.39 22.60
C TRP A 94 -35.65 -1.90 22.40
N GLU A 95 -35.14 -2.48 21.31
CA GLU A 95 -35.08 -3.92 21.11
C GLU A 95 -34.19 -4.59 22.15
N GLU A 96 -33.05 -3.98 22.45
CA GLU A 96 -32.15 -4.48 23.49
C GLU A 96 -32.78 -4.42 24.89
N PHE A 97 -33.44 -3.33 25.26
CA PHE A 97 -34.20 -3.27 26.50
C PHE A 97 -35.22 -4.40 26.59
N ARG A 98 -36.01 -4.60 25.53
CA ARG A 98 -36.99 -5.68 25.46
C ARG A 98 -36.34 -7.04 25.66
N GLU A 99 -35.21 -7.31 24.96
CA GLU A 99 -34.53 -8.59 25.04
C GLU A 99 -33.93 -8.85 26.43
N GLN A 100 -33.27 -7.86 27.04
CA GLN A 100 -32.71 -7.96 28.38
C GLN A 100 -33.81 -8.25 29.46
N ILE A 101 -34.97 -7.61 29.32
CA ILE A 101 -36.10 -7.83 30.19
C ILE A 101 -36.74 -9.22 29.94
N VAL A 102 -36.89 -9.66 28.69
CA VAL A 102 -37.42 -10.98 28.36
C VAL A 102 -36.51 -12.07 28.92
N GLN A 103 -35.17 -11.91 28.75
CA GLN A 103 -34.18 -12.88 29.24
C GLN A 103 -33.99 -12.88 30.76
N GLY A 104 -34.60 -11.91 31.47
CA GLY A 104 -34.45 -11.75 32.93
C GLY A 104 -33.06 -11.33 33.33
N LYS A 105 -32.26 -10.73 32.44
CA LYS A 105 -30.92 -10.24 32.74
C LYS A 105 -30.95 -8.84 33.35
N MET A 106 -32.00 -8.11 33.08
CA MET A 106 -32.26 -6.77 33.64
C MET A 106 -33.68 -6.67 34.19
N PRO A 107 -33.87 -6.07 35.38
CA PRO A 107 -32.87 -5.62 36.34
C PRO A 107 -32.00 -6.78 36.88
N PRO A 108 -30.75 -6.52 37.36
CA PRO A 108 -29.92 -7.55 37.95
C PRO A 108 -30.53 -8.06 39.29
N GLU A 109 -30.15 -9.27 39.75
CA GLU A 109 -30.75 -9.96 40.89
C GLU A 109 -30.75 -9.15 42.20
N ASP A 110 -29.79 -8.24 42.39
CA ASP A 110 -29.60 -7.37 43.53
C ASP A 110 -30.40 -6.06 43.46
N ALA A 111 -31.07 -5.78 42.35
CA ALA A 111 -31.95 -4.65 42.14
C ALA A 111 -33.44 -4.99 42.36
N PRO A 112 -34.34 -3.99 42.53
CA PRO A 112 -35.78 -4.23 42.60
C PRO A 112 -36.27 -4.97 41.34
N GLN A 113 -36.88 -6.13 41.54
CA GLN A 113 -37.39 -6.97 40.48
C GLN A 113 -38.74 -6.47 39.96
N LEU A 114 -39.03 -6.70 38.68
CA LEU A 114 -40.27 -6.28 38.02
C LEU A 114 -41.42 -7.18 38.48
N ASP A 115 -42.59 -6.55 38.67
CA ASP A 115 -43.83 -7.29 38.79
C ASP A 115 -44.18 -7.94 37.45
N GLU A 116 -44.54 -9.23 37.49
CA GLU A 116 -44.76 -10.01 36.24
C GLU A 116 -45.93 -9.45 35.39
N GLN A 117 -46.93 -8.87 35.97
CA GLN A 117 -48.00 -8.25 35.27
C GLN A 117 -47.55 -6.92 34.61
N GLU A 118 -46.83 -6.07 35.32
CA GLU A 118 -46.27 -4.82 34.82
C GLU A 118 -45.24 -5.09 33.72
N LYS A 119 -44.42 -6.14 33.81
CA LYS A 119 -43.50 -6.62 32.82
C LYS A 119 -44.21 -7.02 31.55
N ALA A 120 -45.23 -7.85 31.65
CA ALA A 120 -46.02 -8.30 30.50
C ALA A 120 -46.70 -7.13 29.77
N GLU A 121 -47.31 -6.17 30.48
CA GLU A 121 -47.91 -4.99 29.91
C GLU A 121 -46.93 -4.05 29.24
N TRP A 122 -45.72 -3.90 29.83
CA TRP A 122 -44.66 -3.11 29.24
C TRP A 122 -44.14 -3.73 27.94
N LEU A 123 -43.89 -5.06 27.95
CA LEU A 123 -43.40 -5.81 26.77
C LEU A 123 -44.39 -5.73 25.60
N GLU A 124 -45.69 -5.90 25.85
CA GLU A 124 -46.75 -5.76 24.84
C GLU A 124 -46.72 -4.37 24.20
N LYS A 125 -46.70 -3.30 25.04
CA LYS A 125 -46.69 -1.92 24.53
C LYS A 125 -45.39 -1.57 23.82
N CYS A 126 -44.26 -2.09 24.33
CA CYS A 126 -42.95 -1.93 23.68
C CYS A 126 -42.95 -2.58 22.28
N GLU A 127 -43.52 -3.76 22.14
CA GLU A 127 -43.58 -4.46 20.85
C GLU A 127 -44.53 -3.74 19.86
N GLN A 128 -45.67 -3.23 20.32
CA GLN A 128 -46.57 -2.43 19.51
C GLN A 128 -45.89 -1.12 19.05
N MET A 129 -45.26 -0.42 19.97
CA MET A 129 -44.48 0.80 19.68
C MET A 129 -43.36 0.54 18.67
N LEU A 130 -42.53 -0.50 18.87
CA LEU A 130 -41.47 -0.90 17.94
C LEU A 130 -42.02 -1.24 16.54
N HIS A 131 -43.12 -1.97 16.49
CA HIS A 131 -43.75 -2.30 15.21
C HIS A 131 -44.13 -1.04 14.42
N VAL A 132 -44.72 -0.04 15.07
CA VAL A 132 -45.07 1.22 14.40
C VAL A 132 -43.82 2.05 14.10
N ALA A 133 -42.89 2.20 15.06
CA ALA A 133 -41.65 2.98 14.87
C ALA A 133 -40.84 2.49 13.66
N LYS A 134 -40.77 1.18 13.45
CA LYS A 134 -40.09 0.56 12.29
C LYS A 134 -40.76 0.84 10.94
N SER A 135 -42.05 1.19 10.94
CA SER A 135 -42.84 1.50 9.75
C SER A 135 -42.93 2.99 9.41
N LEU A 136 -42.35 3.86 10.31
CA LEU A 136 -42.34 5.29 10.05
C LEU A 136 -41.45 5.64 8.84
N PRO A 137 -41.84 6.70 8.07
CA PRO A 137 -41.01 7.16 6.96
C PRO A 137 -39.57 7.44 7.39
N VAL A 138 -38.62 7.04 6.55
CA VAL A 138 -37.21 7.36 6.76
C VAL A 138 -37.03 8.86 6.54
N PRO A 139 -36.47 9.60 7.52
CA PRO A 139 -36.22 11.02 7.33
C PRO A 139 -35.12 11.22 6.30
N ASN A 140 -35.10 12.42 5.70
CA ASN A 140 -34.01 12.84 4.85
C ASN A 140 -32.66 12.69 5.58
N ARG A 141 -31.70 12.06 4.94
CA ARG A 141 -30.33 11.81 5.43
C ARG A 141 -29.29 12.55 4.62
N GLY A 142 -29.74 13.35 3.65
CA GLY A 142 -28.87 14.19 2.85
C GLY A 142 -28.03 15.12 3.72
N GLY A 143 -26.82 15.38 3.29
CA GLY A 143 -25.89 16.23 4.01
C GLY A 143 -24.63 16.52 3.20
N SER A 144 -23.69 17.16 3.85
CA SER A 144 -22.41 17.49 3.25
C SER A 144 -21.31 16.76 4.01
N ARG A 145 -20.57 15.92 3.33
CA ARG A 145 -19.42 15.18 3.88
C ARG A 145 -18.14 15.71 3.26
N ARG A 146 -17.16 16.06 4.08
CA ARG A 146 -15.82 16.41 3.60
C ARG A 146 -15.20 15.21 2.88
N MET A 147 -14.46 15.44 1.78
CA MET A 147 -13.61 14.41 1.20
C MET A 147 -12.53 13.99 2.19
N THR A 148 -12.14 12.73 2.15
CA THR A 148 -10.91 12.29 2.81
C THR A 148 -9.69 12.94 2.15
N VAL A 149 -8.57 12.99 2.86
CA VAL A 149 -7.31 13.49 2.29
C VAL A 149 -6.96 12.74 1.01
N ALA A 150 -7.14 11.41 0.99
CA ALA A 150 -6.92 10.60 -0.21
C ALA A 150 -7.89 10.93 -1.35
N GLN A 151 -9.17 11.17 -1.06
CA GLN A 151 -10.13 11.58 -2.09
C GLN A 151 -9.79 12.93 -2.70
N PHE A 152 -9.37 13.88 -1.89
CA PHE A 152 -8.94 15.20 -2.38
C PHE A 152 -7.66 15.11 -3.21
N GLN A 153 -6.65 14.37 -2.75
CA GLN A 153 -5.44 14.07 -3.53
C GLN A 153 -5.77 13.46 -4.89
N ASN A 154 -6.63 12.43 -4.92
CA ASN A 154 -7.05 11.77 -6.16
C ASN A 154 -7.83 12.72 -7.08
N THR A 155 -8.61 13.65 -6.51
CA THR A 155 -9.34 14.66 -7.28
C THR A 155 -8.37 15.59 -8.00
N LEU A 156 -7.36 16.09 -7.32
CA LEU A 156 -6.33 16.96 -7.93
C LEU A 156 -5.49 16.19 -8.97
N HIS A 157 -5.16 14.95 -8.66
CA HIS A 157 -4.46 14.06 -9.61
C HIS A 157 -5.25 13.87 -10.91
N ASP A 158 -6.52 13.48 -10.81
CA ASP A 158 -7.32 13.11 -11.97
C ASP A 158 -7.79 14.32 -12.78
N LEU A 159 -8.09 15.45 -12.12
CA LEU A 159 -8.59 16.66 -12.81
C LEU A 159 -7.49 17.59 -13.29
N LEU A 160 -6.33 17.60 -12.63
CA LEU A 160 -5.25 18.57 -12.93
C LEU A 160 -3.94 17.89 -13.34
N ASP A 161 -3.88 16.56 -13.45
CA ASP A 161 -2.63 15.80 -13.67
C ASP A 161 -1.54 16.10 -12.62
N TRP A 162 -1.98 16.32 -11.37
CA TRP A 162 -1.09 16.65 -10.26
C TRP A 162 -0.49 15.40 -9.61
N GLN A 163 0.81 15.16 -9.78
CA GLN A 163 1.47 13.90 -9.41
C GLN A 163 2.19 13.96 -8.05
N VAL A 164 2.28 15.15 -7.44
CA VAL A 164 2.95 15.30 -6.14
C VAL A 164 2.03 14.83 -5.02
N ASP A 165 2.56 14.05 -4.09
CA ASP A 165 1.85 13.63 -2.89
C ASP A 165 1.67 14.81 -1.93
N LEU A 166 0.43 15.19 -1.70
CA LEU A 166 0.03 16.29 -0.82
C LEU A 166 -0.52 15.79 0.53
N THR A 167 -0.63 14.48 0.72
CA THR A 167 -1.26 13.89 1.91
C THR A 167 -0.57 14.29 3.22
N ALA A 168 0.75 14.47 3.19
CA ALA A 168 1.52 14.93 4.34
C ALA A 168 1.29 16.42 4.70
N ARG A 169 0.68 17.21 3.80
CA ARG A 169 0.39 18.64 4.03
C ARG A 169 -0.96 18.89 4.72
N ILE A 170 -1.80 17.88 4.76
CA ILE A 170 -3.15 17.94 5.35
C ILE A 170 -3.16 17.04 6.59
N PRO A 171 -3.74 17.50 7.73
CA PRO A 171 -3.91 16.62 8.89
C PRO A 171 -4.64 15.32 8.51
N PRO A 172 -4.20 14.16 9.02
CA PRO A 172 -4.79 12.87 8.66
C PRO A 172 -6.26 12.80 9.11
N ASP A 173 -7.06 12.05 8.35
CA ASP A 173 -8.45 11.81 8.68
C ASP A 173 -8.59 10.94 9.94
N ALA A 174 -9.56 11.28 10.79
CA ALA A 174 -9.89 10.48 11.96
C ALA A 174 -10.58 9.16 11.53
N ILE A 175 -10.38 8.12 12.33
CA ILE A 175 -10.94 6.79 12.08
C ILE A 175 -12.20 6.62 12.91
N SER A 176 -13.31 6.20 12.28
CA SER A 176 -14.56 5.89 12.96
C SER A 176 -14.48 4.58 13.76
N LYS A 177 -15.52 4.30 14.58
CA LYS A 177 -15.62 3.03 15.31
C LYS A 177 -15.58 1.80 14.37
N ASP A 178 -16.18 1.91 13.20
CA ASP A 178 -16.17 0.85 12.19
C ASP A 178 -14.84 0.76 11.39
N GLY A 179 -13.91 1.67 11.66
CA GLY A 179 -12.57 1.66 11.07
C GLY A 179 -12.43 2.48 9.80
N PHE A 180 -13.48 3.20 9.36
CA PHE A 180 -13.49 3.99 8.14
C PHE A 180 -13.11 5.45 8.39
N THR A 181 -12.32 6.02 7.48
CA THR A 181 -11.91 7.43 7.55
C THR A 181 -12.88 8.36 6.85
N ASN A 182 -13.81 7.83 6.04
CA ASN A 182 -14.79 8.61 5.31
C ASN A 182 -16.13 8.77 6.05
N HIS A 183 -16.19 8.40 7.31
CA HIS A 183 -17.42 8.45 8.12
C HIS A 183 -17.71 9.87 8.59
N VAL A 184 -18.91 10.38 8.32
CA VAL A 184 -19.32 11.77 8.54
C VAL A 184 -19.09 12.23 9.99
N GLU A 185 -19.35 11.38 10.98
CA GLU A 185 -19.19 11.72 12.41
C GLU A 185 -17.73 11.96 12.81
N SER A 186 -16.76 11.35 12.11
CA SER A 186 -15.34 11.50 12.38
C SER A 186 -14.67 12.60 11.55
N MET A 187 -15.36 13.18 10.58
CA MET A 187 -14.79 14.11 9.59
C MET A 187 -15.10 15.58 9.93
N GLY A 188 -14.66 16.03 11.08
CA GLY A 188 -14.77 17.45 11.46
C GLY A 188 -13.92 18.38 10.60
N MET A 189 -14.36 19.64 10.45
CA MET A 189 -13.60 20.71 9.82
C MET A 189 -13.07 21.66 10.92
N SER A 190 -11.82 21.45 11.33
CA SER A 190 -11.15 22.39 12.23
C SER A 190 -10.53 23.54 11.42
N PRO A 191 -10.23 24.69 12.05
CA PRO A 191 -9.51 25.77 11.38
C PRO A 191 -8.18 25.33 10.76
N ALA A 192 -7.44 24.45 11.41
CA ALA A 192 -6.16 23.93 10.90
C ALA A 192 -6.36 23.08 9.62
N VAL A 193 -7.43 22.29 9.57
CA VAL A 193 -7.79 21.51 8.38
C VAL A 193 -8.18 22.43 7.23
N ALA A 194 -8.99 23.46 7.50
CA ALA A 194 -9.39 24.44 6.47
C ALA A 194 -8.18 25.23 5.90
N GLU A 195 -7.24 25.64 6.77
CA GLU A 195 -6.00 26.28 6.36
C GLU A 195 -5.16 25.35 5.47
N ALA A 196 -5.05 24.06 5.85
CA ALA A 196 -4.29 23.09 5.07
C ALA A 196 -4.88 22.86 3.66
N TYR A 197 -6.20 22.79 3.52
CA TYR A 197 -6.86 22.69 2.21
C TYR A 197 -6.60 23.93 1.35
N PHE A 198 -6.65 25.11 1.96
CA PHE A 198 -6.34 26.36 1.27
C PHE A 198 -4.87 26.42 0.84
N ASP A 199 -3.94 26.05 1.71
CA ASP A 199 -2.50 26.01 1.40
C ASP A 199 -2.18 25.02 0.27
N VAL A 200 -2.85 23.87 0.26
CA VAL A 200 -2.71 22.90 -0.83
C VAL A 200 -3.29 23.45 -2.13
N ALA A 201 -4.46 24.10 -2.10
CA ALA A 201 -5.06 24.71 -3.28
C ALA A 201 -4.14 25.80 -3.88
N ASP A 202 -3.62 26.69 -3.04
CA ASP A 202 -2.66 27.74 -3.48
C ASP A 202 -1.38 27.12 -4.04
N HIS A 203 -0.84 26.11 -3.36
CA HIS A 203 0.36 25.41 -3.83
C HIS A 203 0.17 24.78 -5.21
N VAL A 204 -0.94 24.06 -5.42
CA VAL A 204 -1.26 23.38 -6.69
C VAL A 204 -1.44 24.41 -7.80
N VAL A 205 -2.25 25.46 -7.58
CA VAL A 205 -2.54 26.48 -8.58
C VAL A 205 -1.27 27.26 -8.93
N SER A 206 -0.49 27.68 -7.92
CA SER A 206 0.74 28.47 -8.11
C SER A 206 1.82 27.70 -8.89
N ASN A 207 1.91 26.38 -8.73
CA ASN A 207 2.89 25.56 -9.44
C ASN A 207 2.36 25.00 -10.78
N SER A 208 1.07 25.05 -11.02
CA SER A 208 0.46 24.62 -12.29
C SER A 208 0.32 25.74 -13.31
N LEU A 209 0.11 26.99 -12.85
CA LEU A 209 0.00 28.14 -13.73
C LEU A 209 1.39 28.68 -14.09
N ILE A 210 1.80 28.43 -15.31
CA ILE A 210 3.10 28.85 -15.86
C ILE A 210 2.92 29.90 -16.95
N ASP A 211 4.00 30.55 -17.33
CA ASP A 211 4.05 31.39 -18.53
C ASP A 211 4.30 30.50 -19.77
N PRO A 212 3.32 30.34 -20.68
CA PRO A 212 3.53 29.54 -21.88
C PRO A 212 4.61 30.03 -22.82
N SER A 213 5.01 31.30 -22.73
CA SER A 213 6.04 31.90 -23.56
C SER A 213 7.46 31.54 -23.11
N GLN A 214 7.62 31.08 -21.87
CA GLN A 214 8.92 30.70 -21.33
C GLN A 214 9.16 29.21 -21.49
N PRO A 215 10.17 28.80 -22.26
CA PRO A 215 10.49 27.38 -22.42
C PRO A 215 11.02 26.79 -21.11
N PRO A 216 10.69 25.53 -20.81
CA PRO A 216 11.20 24.87 -19.60
C PRO A 216 12.69 24.57 -19.71
N ALA A 217 13.41 24.71 -18.62
CA ALA A 217 14.79 24.22 -18.51
C ALA A 217 14.75 22.70 -18.18
N ILE A 218 15.29 21.88 -19.08
CA ILE A 218 15.29 20.41 -18.95
C ILE A 218 16.71 19.91 -18.81
N GLN A 219 16.95 19.14 -17.74
CA GLN A 219 18.17 18.37 -17.59
C GLN A 219 17.97 16.97 -18.17
N ALA A 220 18.86 16.57 -19.06
CA ALA A 220 18.87 15.22 -19.59
C ALA A 220 20.30 14.69 -19.71
N PHE A 221 20.53 13.49 -19.22
CA PHE A 221 21.82 12.82 -19.34
C PHE A 221 21.63 11.32 -19.56
N GLN A 222 22.66 10.69 -20.09
CA GLN A 222 22.79 9.25 -20.23
C GLN A 222 24.09 8.79 -19.63
N MET A 223 24.01 7.78 -18.78
CA MET A 223 25.17 7.07 -18.27
C MET A 223 25.25 5.69 -18.95
N ALA A 224 26.28 5.48 -19.76
CA ALA A 224 26.55 4.23 -20.45
C ALA A 224 27.63 3.43 -19.71
N PHE A 225 27.49 2.11 -19.74
CA PHE A 225 28.39 1.16 -19.05
C PHE A 225 29.04 0.19 -20.04
N GLY A 226 30.21 -0.31 -19.66
CA GLY A 226 30.96 -1.30 -20.39
C GLY A 226 32.46 -1.10 -20.25
N ARG A 227 33.25 -2.16 -20.51
CA ARG A 227 34.70 -2.07 -20.38
C ARG A 227 35.29 -1.10 -21.38
N GLN A 228 36.15 -0.21 -20.90
CA GLN A 228 36.90 0.74 -21.73
C GLN A 228 36.01 1.67 -22.59
N ILE A 229 34.77 1.90 -22.14
CA ILE A 229 33.82 2.74 -22.87
C ILE A 229 34.22 4.24 -22.81
N ASN A 230 34.95 4.63 -21.77
CA ASN A 230 35.31 6.01 -21.56
C ASN A 230 36.62 6.38 -22.29
N PRO A 231 36.56 7.26 -23.31
CA PRO A 231 37.74 7.65 -24.07
C PRO A 231 38.71 8.55 -23.28
N ALA A 232 38.23 9.19 -22.21
CA ALA A 232 39.02 10.11 -21.38
C ALA A 232 38.73 9.85 -19.89
N PRO A 233 39.19 8.70 -19.33
CA PRO A 233 38.91 8.36 -17.95
C PRO A 233 39.57 9.33 -16.98
N CYS A 234 38.90 9.64 -15.87
CA CYS A 234 39.50 10.39 -14.77
C CYS A 234 40.59 9.54 -14.11
N PRO A 235 41.83 10.06 -13.91
CA PRO A 235 42.93 9.25 -13.40
C PRO A 235 42.79 8.84 -11.93
N ASP A 236 41.98 9.60 -11.16
CA ASP A 236 41.85 9.35 -9.71
C ASP A 236 40.55 8.59 -9.43
N ALA A 237 40.73 7.35 -8.95
CA ALA A 237 39.60 6.58 -8.41
C ALA A 237 39.14 7.19 -7.07
N LEU A 238 37.89 7.58 -6.97
CA LEU A 238 37.32 8.11 -5.74
C LEU A 238 36.94 6.96 -4.82
N VAL A 239 37.57 6.84 -3.68
CA VAL A 239 37.23 5.82 -2.66
C VAL A 239 36.24 6.43 -1.66
N LEU A 240 35.04 5.90 -1.60
CA LEU A 240 33.95 6.41 -0.76
C LEU A 240 33.67 5.46 0.43
N GLY A 241 34.54 5.46 1.39
CA GLY A 241 34.37 4.68 2.60
C GLY A 241 34.70 3.17 2.44
N ALA A 242 34.80 2.46 3.57
CA ALA A 242 35.32 1.10 3.62
C ALA A 242 34.47 0.02 2.92
N ASN A 243 33.18 0.31 2.70
CA ASN A 243 32.19 -0.66 2.20
C ASN A 243 31.58 -0.28 0.85
N SER A 244 32.21 0.63 0.11
CA SER A 244 31.74 1.05 -1.20
C SER A 244 32.79 0.69 -2.25
N LEU A 245 32.35 -0.05 -3.28
CA LEU A 245 33.15 -0.28 -4.47
C LEU A 245 32.81 0.80 -5.49
N LEU A 246 33.83 1.44 -6.02
CA LEU A 246 33.69 2.36 -7.14
C LEU A 246 33.76 1.58 -8.44
N LEU A 247 32.85 1.90 -9.34
CA LEU A 247 32.99 1.48 -10.71
C LEU A 247 34.20 2.21 -11.33
N PRO A 248 35.15 1.52 -11.94
CA PRO A 248 36.30 2.15 -12.58
C PRO A 248 35.87 3.16 -13.64
N ASN A 249 36.52 4.31 -13.69
CA ASN A 249 36.19 5.38 -14.65
C ASN A 249 36.35 4.96 -16.11
N SER A 250 37.11 3.90 -16.38
CA SER A 250 37.21 3.30 -17.72
C SER A 250 35.94 2.60 -18.18
N ASP A 251 35.09 2.17 -17.26
CA ASP A 251 33.96 1.29 -17.51
C ASP A 251 32.64 2.04 -17.68
N PHE A 252 32.65 3.37 -17.59
CA PHE A 252 31.44 4.17 -17.77
C PHE A 252 31.74 5.55 -18.39
N VAL A 253 30.69 6.13 -18.98
CA VAL A 253 30.71 7.51 -19.47
C VAL A 253 29.35 8.16 -19.22
N VAL A 254 29.37 9.42 -18.80
CA VAL A 254 28.16 10.26 -18.66
C VAL A 254 28.17 11.33 -19.75
N THR A 255 27.11 11.39 -20.53
CA THR A 255 26.92 12.37 -21.60
C THR A 255 25.60 13.12 -21.42
N GLU A 256 25.56 14.36 -21.84
CA GLU A 256 24.32 15.10 -21.96
C GLU A 256 23.51 14.49 -23.11
N ASN A 257 22.24 14.20 -22.86
CA ASN A 257 21.34 13.61 -23.84
C ASN A 257 20.05 14.39 -23.90
N PHE A 258 20.00 15.41 -24.79
CA PHE A 258 18.83 16.25 -24.96
C PHE A 258 17.94 15.69 -26.07
N PRO A 259 16.87 14.96 -25.72
CA PRO A 259 15.94 14.44 -26.71
C PRO A 259 15.21 15.58 -27.43
N GLU A 260 14.93 15.38 -28.71
CA GLU A 260 14.09 16.30 -29.47
C GLU A 260 12.70 16.40 -28.82
N LYS A 261 12.22 17.62 -28.62
CA LYS A 261 10.90 17.89 -28.00
C LYS A 261 9.98 18.53 -29.04
N PRO A 262 8.68 18.23 -29.02
CA PRO A 262 7.69 18.85 -29.91
C PRO A 262 7.35 20.30 -29.51
N PHE A 263 8.05 20.87 -28.54
CA PHE A 263 7.88 22.24 -28.03
C PHE A 263 9.24 22.89 -27.76
N PRO A 264 9.36 24.23 -27.75
CA PRO A 264 10.58 24.92 -27.33
C PRO A 264 10.96 24.57 -25.89
N TYR A 265 12.26 24.35 -25.64
CA TYR A 265 12.78 24.14 -24.29
C TYR A 265 14.22 24.66 -24.19
N GLU A 266 14.65 24.96 -22.98
CA GLU A 266 16.00 25.34 -22.65
C GLU A 266 16.77 24.23 -21.97
N PRO A 267 17.89 23.72 -22.53
CA PRO A 267 18.67 22.68 -21.87
C PRO A 267 19.35 23.18 -20.61
N LEU A 268 19.15 22.46 -19.51
CA LEU A 268 19.91 22.65 -18.28
C LEU A 268 21.20 21.83 -18.37
N ARG A 269 22.32 22.50 -18.63
CA ARG A 269 23.63 21.87 -18.80
C ARG A 269 24.17 21.34 -17.48
N MET A 270 24.77 20.14 -17.53
CA MET A 270 25.47 19.56 -16.39
C MET A 270 26.76 20.33 -16.08
N GLN A 271 27.02 20.53 -14.81
CA GLN A 271 28.31 21.06 -14.39
C GLN A 271 29.37 19.97 -14.51
N ARG A 272 30.47 20.30 -15.16
CA ARG A 272 31.61 19.38 -15.35
C ARG A 272 32.56 19.36 -14.15
N THR A 273 32.48 20.37 -13.30
CA THR A 273 33.28 20.48 -12.08
C THR A 273 32.38 20.28 -10.89
N PHE A 274 32.70 19.34 -10.01
CA PHE A 274 32.01 19.24 -8.76
C PHE A 274 32.99 18.95 -7.62
N ARG A 275 32.61 19.42 -6.44
CA ARG A 275 33.34 19.25 -5.21
C ARG A 275 32.74 18.08 -4.44
N PHE A 276 33.58 17.09 -4.17
CA PHE A 276 33.19 15.95 -3.38
C PHE A 276 33.74 16.11 -1.95
N ILE A 277 32.82 16.07 -0.96
CA ILE A 277 33.23 16.05 0.45
C ILE A 277 33.29 14.62 0.90
N GLU A 278 34.44 14.19 1.30
CA GLU A 278 34.63 12.92 1.98
C GLU A 278 34.80 13.20 3.48
N GLY A 279 33.77 12.86 4.29
CA GLY A 279 33.90 12.85 5.73
C GLY A 279 32.74 13.39 6.57
N TYR A 280 32.83 13.07 7.85
CA TYR A 280 31.96 13.46 8.94
C TYR A 280 32.37 14.81 9.56
N VAL A 281 31.41 15.70 9.73
CA VAL A 281 31.53 16.77 10.71
C VAL A 281 30.92 16.24 12.02
N GLY A 282 31.78 15.83 12.96
CA GLY A 282 31.29 15.37 14.26
C GLY A 282 32.00 14.15 14.87
N ASN A 283 32.77 13.42 14.11
CA ASN A 283 33.90 12.60 14.60
C ASN A 283 35.21 13.26 14.15
N ASP A 284 36.22 13.30 14.98
CA ASP A 284 37.46 14.04 14.77
C ASP A 284 38.31 13.68 13.50
N THR A 285 37.68 13.06 12.52
CA THR A 285 38.25 12.73 11.21
C THR A 285 37.67 13.67 10.15
N ILE A 286 38.28 14.83 10.03
CA ILE A 286 38.09 15.68 8.83
C ILE A 286 38.77 14.94 7.68
N ARG A 287 37.95 14.44 6.73
CA ARG A 287 38.47 13.90 5.48
C ARG A 287 38.60 14.99 4.45
N GLU A 288 39.64 14.91 3.59
CA GLU A 288 39.96 15.96 2.63
C GLU A 288 38.86 16.17 1.59
N TRP A 289 38.61 17.43 1.26
CA TRP A 289 37.83 17.83 0.09
C TRP A 289 38.69 17.62 -1.15
N LYS A 290 38.19 16.83 -2.10
CA LYS A 290 38.76 16.71 -3.43
C LYS A 290 37.94 17.43 -4.45
N GLU A 291 38.54 18.39 -5.14
CA GLU A 291 38.00 19.01 -6.33
C GLU A 291 38.64 18.34 -7.54
N PHE A 292 37.84 17.91 -8.49
CA PHE A 292 38.35 17.42 -9.75
C PHE A 292 37.45 17.84 -10.91
N GLU A 293 38.08 18.16 -12.03
CA GLU A 293 37.39 18.37 -13.28
C GLU A 293 37.03 17.01 -13.88
N SER A 294 35.74 16.75 -14.01
CA SER A 294 35.24 15.53 -14.60
C SER A 294 33.94 15.79 -15.33
N ILE A 295 33.80 15.18 -16.45
CA ILE A 295 32.49 15.06 -17.13
C ILE A 295 31.64 13.94 -16.50
N TYR A 296 32.16 13.26 -15.47
CA TYR A 296 31.54 12.14 -14.84
C TYR A 296 31.02 12.49 -13.44
N HIS A 297 29.90 11.89 -13.10
CA HIS A 297 29.41 11.88 -11.74
C HIS A 297 29.93 10.65 -11.01
N ALA A 298 30.03 10.74 -9.68
CA ALA A 298 30.46 9.60 -8.91
C ALA A 298 29.45 8.47 -9.01
N VAL A 299 29.93 7.29 -9.44
CA VAL A 299 29.15 6.03 -9.47
C VAL A 299 29.79 5.06 -8.49
N PHE A 300 28.99 4.44 -7.66
CA PHE A 300 29.47 3.44 -6.73
C PHE A 300 28.42 2.36 -6.44
N ALA A 301 28.88 1.16 -6.18
CA ALA A 301 28.06 0.12 -5.62
C ALA A 301 28.06 0.25 -4.11
N CYS A 302 26.89 0.21 -3.51
CA CYS A 302 26.77 0.15 -2.07
C CYS A 302 26.70 -1.30 -1.64
N MET A 303 27.84 -1.88 -1.30
CA MET A 303 27.92 -3.17 -0.63
C MET A 303 28.11 -2.95 0.85
N ARG A 304 27.14 -3.36 1.65
CA ARG A 304 27.25 -3.35 3.10
C ARG A 304 27.34 -4.77 3.61
N GLY A 305 28.58 -5.28 3.61
CA GLY A 305 28.88 -6.60 4.12
C GLY A 305 28.36 -7.75 3.25
N THR A 306 28.75 -8.94 3.62
CA THR A 306 28.42 -10.20 2.96
C THR A 306 26.96 -10.62 3.00
N PRO A 307 26.08 -10.17 3.94
CA PRO A 307 24.70 -10.63 3.97
C PRO A 307 23.86 -10.19 2.76
N GLY A 308 24.22 -9.08 2.11
CA GLY A 308 23.48 -8.57 0.97
C GLY A 308 23.71 -9.33 -0.35
N TYR A 309 24.83 -10.05 -0.45
CA TYR A 309 25.22 -10.80 -1.65
C TYR A 309 25.98 -12.08 -1.20
N PRO A 310 25.26 -13.13 -0.82
CA PRO A 310 25.86 -14.33 -0.25
C PRO A 310 26.75 -15.06 -1.26
N VAL A 311 26.52 -14.84 -2.55
CA VAL A 311 27.25 -15.48 -3.64
C VAL A 311 27.64 -14.45 -4.69
N GLY A 312 28.92 -14.23 -4.91
CA GLY A 312 29.46 -13.31 -5.92
C GLY A 312 29.39 -11.82 -5.55
N LEU A 313 29.78 -10.98 -6.51
CA LEU A 313 29.81 -9.53 -6.38
C LEU A 313 28.44 -8.90 -6.68
N ALA A 314 28.16 -7.73 -6.10
CA ALA A 314 26.94 -6.97 -6.36
C ALA A 314 26.79 -6.60 -7.84
N TYR A 315 27.91 -6.28 -8.48
CA TYR A 315 28.01 -6.02 -9.90
C TYR A 315 29.38 -6.46 -10.45
N GLU A 316 29.43 -6.69 -11.76
CA GLU A 316 30.65 -6.97 -12.51
C GLU A 316 30.58 -6.24 -13.85
N SER A 317 31.72 -5.71 -14.31
CA SER A 317 31.77 -5.04 -15.63
C SER A 317 31.91 -6.08 -16.76
N ALA A 318 31.09 -5.94 -17.79
CA ALA A 318 31.12 -6.72 -19.01
C ALA A 318 31.46 -5.82 -20.21
N PRO A 319 31.81 -6.38 -21.39
CA PRO A 319 32.14 -5.55 -22.55
C PRO A 319 31.07 -4.54 -22.93
N ASP A 320 29.79 -4.92 -22.87
CA ASP A 320 28.65 -4.14 -23.36
C ASP A 320 27.72 -3.62 -22.24
N GLY A 321 28.12 -3.75 -20.96
CA GLY A 321 27.31 -3.27 -19.87
C GLY A 321 27.83 -3.64 -18.48
N LEU A 322 26.96 -3.41 -17.50
CA LEU A 322 27.16 -3.73 -16.11
C LEU A 322 26.26 -4.90 -15.70
N LEU A 323 26.84 -5.98 -15.20
CA LEU A 323 26.12 -7.17 -14.73
C LEU A 323 25.69 -6.98 -13.28
N LEU A 324 24.39 -7.14 -12.98
CA LEU A 324 23.84 -6.98 -11.65
C LEU A 324 23.31 -8.31 -11.12
N ARG A 325 23.69 -8.65 -9.87
CA ARG A 325 23.10 -9.76 -9.11
C ARG A 325 21.92 -9.28 -8.27
N PRO A 326 20.95 -10.14 -7.95
CA PRO A 326 19.85 -9.78 -7.07
C PRO A 326 20.34 -9.29 -5.72
N ALA A 327 19.86 -8.13 -5.31
CA ALA A 327 20.15 -7.56 -4.01
C ALA A 327 19.25 -8.19 -2.96
N ILE A 328 19.80 -8.98 -2.05
CA ILE A 328 19.06 -9.56 -0.94
C ILE A 328 18.50 -8.43 -0.07
N PRO A 329 17.23 -8.52 0.40
CA PRO A 329 16.74 -7.65 1.43
C PRO A 329 17.67 -7.80 2.63
N SER A 330 18.55 -6.83 2.83
CA SER A 330 19.42 -6.84 4.00
C SER A 330 18.55 -6.83 5.25
N PRO A 331 18.70 -7.72 6.21
CA PRO A 331 18.34 -7.38 7.57
C PRO A 331 19.11 -6.11 7.85
N GLU A 332 18.41 -5.01 8.09
CA GLU A 332 19.01 -3.70 8.25
C GLU A 332 20.17 -3.82 9.21
N ILE A 333 21.39 -3.62 8.71
CA ILE A 333 22.63 -3.90 9.42
C ILE A 333 22.77 -3.04 10.69
N PHE A 334 21.97 -1.98 10.79
CA PHE A 334 21.95 -1.02 11.88
C PHE A 334 20.65 -1.03 12.70
N GLY A 335 19.93 -2.15 12.72
CA GLY A 335 18.68 -2.29 13.48
C GLY A 335 17.48 -1.69 12.75
N GLU A 336 16.43 -1.37 13.47
CA GLU A 336 15.13 -0.91 12.93
C GLU A 336 15.16 0.52 12.35
N SER A 337 16.33 1.10 12.14
CA SER A 337 16.47 2.44 11.60
C SER A 337 16.03 2.47 10.14
N ASN A 338 14.90 3.11 9.87
CA ASN A 338 14.43 3.46 8.52
C ASN A 338 15.39 4.42 7.78
N THR A 339 16.56 4.65 8.32
CA THR A 339 17.51 5.67 7.90
C THR A 339 18.24 5.30 6.62
N TYR A 340 18.27 4.01 6.28
CA TYR A 340 18.99 3.49 5.13
C TYR A 340 18.00 2.77 4.23
N GLY A 341 17.70 3.34 3.10
CA GLY A 341 16.85 2.72 2.09
C GLY A 341 17.37 1.35 1.62
N PRO A 342 16.68 0.68 0.72
CA PRO A 342 17.12 -0.61 0.19
C PRO A 342 18.53 -0.50 -0.40
N MET A 343 19.34 -1.54 -0.25
CA MET A 343 20.66 -1.60 -0.87
C MET A 343 20.48 -1.69 -2.39
N ALA A 344 21.06 -0.73 -3.12
CA ALA A 344 21.16 -0.80 -4.57
C ALA A 344 22.46 -1.47 -5.00
N ASN A 345 22.43 -2.18 -6.13
CA ASN A 345 23.63 -2.75 -6.72
C ASN A 345 24.68 -1.69 -7.02
N PHE A 346 24.22 -0.58 -7.57
CA PHE A 346 25.02 0.62 -7.72
C PHE A 346 24.15 1.88 -7.64
N LYS A 347 24.81 3.02 -7.45
CA LYS A 347 24.17 4.32 -7.35
C LYS A 347 24.89 5.33 -8.23
N ILE A 348 24.11 6.22 -8.79
CA ILE A 348 24.58 7.40 -9.50
C ILE A 348 24.37 8.59 -8.58
N SER A 349 25.43 9.22 -8.14
CA SER A 349 25.35 10.43 -7.32
C SER A 349 25.43 11.65 -8.21
N LEU A 350 24.39 12.48 -8.17
CA LEU A 350 24.24 13.67 -9.00
C LEU A 350 24.01 14.89 -8.12
N ARG A 351 24.79 15.94 -8.36
CA ARG A 351 24.67 17.18 -7.61
C ARG A 351 23.43 17.98 -8.00
N GLU A 352 23.10 17.96 -9.28
CA GLU A 352 22.08 18.82 -9.86
C GLU A 352 20.99 18.00 -10.53
N LEU A 353 20.07 17.47 -9.75
CA LEU A 353 18.79 17.00 -10.23
C LEU A 353 17.76 18.10 -10.03
N PRO A 354 16.74 18.22 -10.90
CA PRO A 354 15.63 19.12 -10.68
C PRO A 354 15.03 18.94 -9.29
N SER A 355 14.63 20.04 -8.67
CA SER A 355 13.98 20.04 -7.35
C SER A 355 12.47 19.85 -7.44
N GLN A 356 11.89 20.05 -8.60
CA GLN A 356 10.46 20.04 -8.86
C GLN A 356 10.12 19.42 -10.20
N GLY A 357 8.90 18.89 -10.29
CA GLY A 357 8.32 18.37 -11.50
C GLY A 357 8.51 16.86 -11.70
N ARG A 358 7.89 16.34 -12.74
CA ARG A 358 8.04 14.93 -13.12
C ARG A 358 9.45 14.67 -13.64
N PHE A 359 9.92 13.46 -13.45
CA PHE A 359 11.14 12.96 -14.08
C PHE A 359 10.89 11.58 -14.70
N ARG A 360 11.76 11.21 -15.62
CA ARG A 360 11.83 9.89 -16.23
C ARG A 360 13.23 9.33 -16.10
N VAL A 361 13.34 8.08 -15.64
CA VAL A 361 14.54 7.26 -15.72
C VAL A 361 14.27 6.12 -16.67
N THR A 362 15.12 5.96 -17.69
CA THR A 362 15.04 4.82 -18.60
C THR A 362 16.27 3.95 -18.41
N VAL A 363 16.06 2.67 -18.13
CA VAL A 363 17.12 1.67 -17.95
C VAL A 363 17.10 0.74 -19.15
N ARG A 364 18.19 0.72 -19.92
CA ARG A 364 18.36 -0.22 -21.02
C ARG A 364 19.00 -1.50 -20.51
N ALA A 365 18.22 -2.55 -20.45
CA ALA A 365 18.62 -3.81 -19.82
C ALA A 365 18.26 -5.03 -20.68
N LYS A 366 18.98 -6.13 -20.42
CA LYS A 366 18.66 -7.47 -20.90
C LYS A 366 18.93 -8.50 -19.80
N LYS A 367 18.27 -9.64 -19.87
CA LYS A 367 18.62 -10.83 -19.10
C LYS A 367 19.90 -11.43 -19.70
N LEU A 368 20.84 -11.82 -18.86
CA LEU A 368 22.01 -12.55 -19.33
C LEU A 368 21.67 -14.03 -19.54
N GLU A 369 22.26 -14.66 -20.55
CA GLU A 369 22.42 -16.11 -20.61
C GLU A 369 23.53 -16.48 -19.61
N ASP A 370 23.13 -16.77 -18.39
CA ASP A 370 24.01 -16.70 -17.22
C ASP A 370 24.38 -18.08 -16.66
N ALA A 371 25.41 -18.11 -15.82
CA ALA A 371 25.71 -19.26 -14.99
C ALA A 371 25.10 -19.13 -13.60
N GLN A 372 24.55 -20.21 -13.11
CA GLN A 372 24.11 -20.35 -11.73
C GLN A 372 25.34 -20.61 -10.82
N LEU A 373 25.66 -19.69 -9.90
CA LEU A 373 26.67 -19.94 -8.89
C LEU A 373 26.17 -20.94 -7.85
N LEU A 374 27.06 -21.80 -7.39
CA LEU A 374 26.75 -22.93 -6.52
C LEU A 374 27.31 -22.75 -5.13
N SER A 375 26.69 -23.40 -4.15
CA SER A 375 27.21 -23.58 -2.81
C SER A 375 28.02 -24.87 -2.70
N GLU A 376 28.79 -25.02 -1.62
CA GLU A 376 29.58 -26.23 -1.38
C GLU A 376 28.72 -27.50 -1.19
N SER A 377 27.45 -27.33 -0.91
CA SER A 377 26.47 -28.41 -0.77
C SER A 377 25.91 -28.93 -2.10
N ASP A 378 26.17 -28.24 -3.21
CA ASP A 378 25.65 -28.59 -4.56
C ASP A 378 26.51 -29.66 -5.25
N LEU A 379 26.87 -30.69 -4.49
CA LEU A 379 27.64 -31.84 -4.98
C LEU A 379 26.77 -32.72 -5.88
N LEU A 380 27.33 -33.15 -7.01
CA LEU A 380 26.65 -34.10 -7.91
C LEU A 380 26.78 -35.53 -7.39
N SER A 381 25.67 -36.27 -7.41
CA SER A 381 25.69 -37.73 -7.32
C SER A 381 26.14 -38.36 -8.64
N PRO A 382 26.68 -39.59 -8.63
CA PRO A 382 27.12 -40.28 -9.87
C PRO A 382 26.00 -40.46 -10.92
N SER A 383 24.73 -40.46 -10.51
CA SER A 383 23.58 -40.59 -11.42
C SER A 383 23.15 -39.28 -12.04
N GLU A 384 23.60 -38.14 -11.52
CA GLU A 384 23.22 -36.79 -11.99
C GLU A 384 24.22 -36.25 -13.04
N ALA A 385 25.40 -36.85 -13.17
CA ALA A 385 26.42 -36.49 -14.15
C ALA A 385 26.51 -37.54 -15.27
N ASP A 386 26.76 -37.06 -16.49
CA ASP A 386 27.16 -37.89 -17.59
C ASP A 386 28.62 -38.37 -17.36
N PRO A 387 28.98 -39.60 -17.73
CA PRO A 387 30.37 -40.08 -17.57
C PRO A 387 31.42 -39.26 -18.37
N LEU A 388 30.99 -38.46 -19.33
CA LEU A 388 31.86 -37.55 -20.07
C LEU A 388 32.18 -36.30 -19.27
N SER A 389 33.29 -36.29 -18.55
CA SER A 389 33.84 -35.15 -17.86
C SER A 389 35.08 -34.63 -18.56
N VAL A 390 35.20 -33.31 -18.69
CA VAL A 390 36.39 -32.65 -19.21
C VAL A 390 37.16 -32.05 -18.04
N VAL A 391 38.42 -32.40 -17.89
CA VAL A 391 39.33 -31.83 -16.86
C VAL A 391 40.42 -31.07 -17.56
N ILE A 392 40.61 -29.81 -17.15
CA ILE A 392 41.65 -28.93 -17.70
C ILE A 392 42.53 -28.50 -16.56
N ALA A 393 43.83 -28.75 -16.63
CA ALA A 393 44.76 -28.19 -15.68
C ALA A 393 44.81 -26.65 -15.81
N ALA A 394 45.00 -25.95 -14.70
CA ALA A 394 45.05 -24.49 -14.74
C ALA A 394 46.18 -23.96 -15.66
N ALA A 395 47.25 -24.71 -15.81
CA ALA A 395 48.37 -24.38 -16.69
C ALA A 395 48.01 -24.48 -18.22
N ASP A 396 46.93 -25.21 -18.55
CA ASP A 396 46.55 -25.50 -19.95
C ASP A 396 45.34 -24.67 -20.41
N LEU A 397 44.83 -23.76 -19.56
CA LEU A 397 43.65 -22.94 -19.89
C LEU A 397 43.84 -22.08 -21.15
N GLY A 398 45.03 -21.69 -21.48
CA GLY A 398 45.36 -20.97 -22.73
C GLY A 398 45.04 -21.72 -24.05
N ASN A 399 44.77 -23.03 -23.98
CA ASN A 399 44.42 -23.86 -25.14
C ASN A 399 42.87 -23.91 -25.43
N GLY A 400 42.08 -23.20 -24.69
CA GLY A 400 40.61 -23.20 -24.76
C GLY A 400 39.93 -24.48 -24.21
N LEU A 401 38.66 -24.37 -23.86
CA LEU A 401 37.82 -25.49 -23.43
C LEU A 401 37.09 -26.07 -24.63
N GLN A 402 37.38 -27.36 -25.00
CA GLN A 402 36.66 -28.05 -26.06
C GLN A 402 35.44 -28.79 -25.52
N ILE A 403 34.24 -28.36 -25.91
CA ILE A 403 32.96 -28.98 -25.57
C ILE A 403 32.51 -29.88 -26.70
N ALA A 404 32.30 -31.16 -26.40
CA ALA A 404 31.94 -32.17 -27.38
C ALA A 404 30.46 -32.07 -27.82
N ASP A 405 29.56 -31.77 -26.92
CA ASP A 405 28.13 -31.73 -27.14
C ASP A 405 27.47 -30.59 -26.38
N ASP A 406 26.43 -30.01 -26.98
CA ASP A 406 25.57 -29.03 -26.30
C ASP A 406 25.00 -29.59 -24.98
N GLY A 407 24.96 -28.78 -23.95
CA GLY A 407 24.39 -29.25 -22.70
C GLY A 407 24.56 -28.28 -21.52
N ILE A 408 24.03 -28.69 -20.39
CA ILE A 408 24.25 -28.02 -19.10
C ILE A 408 25.44 -28.69 -18.43
N TYR A 409 26.39 -27.88 -18.03
CA TYR A 409 27.62 -28.34 -17.39
C TYR A 409 27.73 -27.77 -16.00
N GLN A 410 28.13 -28.59 -15.02
CA GLN A 410 28.59 -28.14 -13.72
C GLN A 410 30.12 -28.06 -13.74
N LEU A 411 30.63 -26.95 -13.27
CA LEU A 411 32.07 -26.75 -13.04
C LEU A 411 32.37 -26.90 -11.56
N ASP A 412 33.29 -27.82 -11.26
CA ASP A 412 33.93 -27.97 -9.96
C ASP A 412 35.39 -27.53 -10.06
N VAL A 413 35.86 -26.80 -9.05
CA VAL A 413 37.25 -26.28 -8.97
C VAL A 413 38.06 -27.15 -8.06
N VAL A 414 39.21 -27.59 -8.51
CA VAL A 414 40.17 -28.35 -7.72
C VAL A 414 41.26 -27.41 -7.21
N ALA A 415 41.27 -27.17 -5.90
CA ALA A 415 42.20 -26.28 -5.21
C ALA A 415 42.53 -26.81 -3.81
N PRO A 416 43.22 -27.95 -3.68
CA PRO A 416 43.45 -28.62 -2.39
C PRO A 416 44.36 -27.85 -1.47
N SER A 417 45.22 -26.99 -2.01
CA SER A 417 46.19 -26.17 -1.26
C SER A 417 45.60 -24.84 -0.79
N MET A 418 44.33 -24.54 -1.09
CA MET A 418 43.67 -23.28 -0.76
C MET A 418 43.50 -23.14 0.77
N GLU A 419 44.04 -22.06 1.35
CA GLU A 419 43.83 -21.75 2.77
C GLU A 419 42.60 -20.84 2.96
N GLY A 420 41.53 -21.35 3.62
CA GLY A 420 40.28 -20.64 3.86
C GLY A 420 39.45 -20.50 2.62
N ARG A 421 38.58 -19.48 2.57
CA ARG A 421 37.78 -19.13 1.38
C ARG A 421 38.48 -17.98 0.65
N LYS A 422 38.73 -18.16 -0.63
CA LYS A 422 39.27 -17.11 -1.49
C LYS A 422 38.45 -16.91 -2.74
N GLU A 423 38.41 -15.67 -3.22
CA GLU A 423 37.71 -15.33 -4.48
C GLU A 423 38.50 -15.89 -5.65
N VAL A 424 37.80 -16.62 -6.48
CA VAL A 424 38.23 -17.06 -7.81
C VAL A 424 37.32 -16.46 -8.84
N ARG A 425 37.85 -15.78 -9.82
CA ARG A 425 37.14 -15.20 -10.95
C ARG A 425 37.45 -15.98 -12.20
N LEU A 426 36.41 -16.52 -12.80
CA LEU A 426 36.47 -17.17 -14.11
C LEU A 426 35.95 -16.21 -15.18
N LEU A 427 36.62 -16.20 -16.31
CA LEU A 427 36.12 -15.57 -17.53
C LEU A 427 35.77 -16.71 -18.49
N ILE A 428 34.51 -16.79 -18.92
CA ILE A 428 34.07 -17.76 -19.93
C ILE A 428 33.48 -16.95 -21.07
N ASP A 429 34.08 -17.05 -22.25
CA ASP A 429 33.72 -16.27 -23.42
C ASP A 429 33.62 -14.76 -23.13
N GLY A 430 34.54 -14.27 -22.34
CA GLY A 430 34.61 -12.87 -21.90
C GLY A 430 33.64 -12.46 -20.76
N LEU A 431 32.73 -13.34 -20.31
CA LEU A 431 31.83 -13.07 -19.19
C LEU A 431 32.47 -13.44 -17.84
N PRO A 432 32.47 -12.55 -16.84
CA PRO A 432 33.06 -12.83 -15.56
C PRO A 432 32.10 -13.56 -14.61
N PHE A 433 32.63 -14.53 -13.86
CA PHE A 433 31.96 -15.28 -12.81
C PHE A 433 32.84 -15.33 -11.57
N THR A 434 32.60 -14.44 -10.63
CA THR A 434 33.38 -14.33 -9.39
C THR A 434 32.68 -15.05 -8.25
N HIS A 435 33.37 -15.98 -7.60
CA HIS A 435 32.87 -16.73 -6.47
C HIS A 435 33.96 -16.99 -5.43
N ALA A 436 33.61 -16.95 -4.13
CA ALA A 436 34.48 -17.32 -3.04
C ALA A 436 34.35 -18.83 -2.78
N ILE A 437 35.37 -19.59 -3.09
CA ILE A 437 35.41 -21.04 -2.92
C ILE A 437 36.35 -21.44 -1.75
N ALA A 438 36.09 -22.61 -1.17
CA ALA A 438 36.93 -23.23 -0.17
C ALA A 438 37.84 -24.32 -0.81
N ALA A 439 38.78 -24.80 -0.06
CA ALA A 439 39.65 -25.90 -0.47
C ALA A 439 38.85 -27.13 -0.90
N SER A 440 39.27 -27.76 -1.98
CA SER A 440 38.75 -29.07 -2.39
C SER A 440 39.35 -30.20 -1.49
N THR A 441 38.57 -31.27 -1.34
CA THR A 441 38.98 -32.43 -0.50
C THR A 441 40.01 -33.34 -1.14
N ALA A 442 40.25 -33.22 -2.44
CA ALA A 442 41.14 -34.08 -3.20
C ALA A 442 42.12 -33.29 -4.07
N ALA A 443 43.38 -33.73 -4.09
CA ALA A 443 44.39 -33.27 -5.03
C ALA A 443 44.39 -34.08 -6.34
N LEU A 444 44.81 -33.46 -7.43
CA LEU A 444 45.04 -34.19 -8.67
C LEU A 444 46.09 -35.29 -8.50
N PRO A 445 45.83 -36.54 -8.87
CA PRO A 445 46.87 -37.56 -8.93
C PRO A 445 47.91 -37.20 -10.01
N SER A 446 49.19 -37.27 -9.68
CA SER A 446 50.31 -36.86 -10.55
C SER A 446 50.45 -37.65 -11.89
N ASP A 447 49.84 -38.84 -11.94
CA ASP A 447 49.91 -39.75 -13.11
C ASP A 447 48.57 -40.30 -13.56
N ALA A 448 47.44 -39.57 -13.28
CA ALA A 448 46.10 -40.09 -13.51
C ALA A 448 45.73 -40.08 -15.02
N ALA A 449 45.36 -41.26 -15.51
CA ALA A 449 44.61 -41.37 -16.80
C ALA A 449 43.27 -40.60 -16.69
N SER A 450 42.74 -40.11 -17.83
CA SER A 450 41.50 -39.29 -17.87
C SER A 450 40.31 -39.86 -17.08
N ASP A 451 40.17 -41.19 -17.02
CA ASP A 451 39.16 -41.90 -16.25
C ASP A 451 39.25 -41.73 -14.70
N GLN A 452 40.44 -41.45 -14.21
CA GLN A 452 40.67 -41.23 -12.78
C GLN A 452 40.47 -39.77 -12.39
N LEU A 453 40.77 -38.85 -13.31
CA LEU A 453 40.53 -37.42 -13.16
C LEU A 453 39.03 -37.09 -13.05
N ALA A 454 38.20 -37.84 -13.76
CA ALA A 454 36.74 -37.72 -13.68
C ALA A 454 36.14 -38.02 -12.27
N LYS A 455 36.89 -38.68 -11.40
CA LYS A 455 36.48 -39.04 -10.04
C LYS A 455 36.98 -38.08 -8.96
N VAL A 456 37.76 -37.06 -9.33
CA VAL A 456 38.25 -36.08 -8.35
C VAL A 456 37.12 -35.17 -7.92
N ALA A 457 36.84 -35.12 -6.62
CA ALA A 457 35.82 -34.22 -6.06
C ALA A 457 36.42 -32.82 -5.92
N GLY A 458 36.07 -31.92 -6.82
CA GLY A 458 36.31 -30.49 -6.71
C GLY A 458 35.27 -29.79 -5.82
N THR A 459 35.46 -28.52 -5.56
CA THR A 459 34.45 -27.66 -4.92
C THR A 459 33.52 -27.12 -6.01
N PRO A 460 32.19 -27.33 -5.91
CA PRO A 460 31.23 -26.79 -6.85
C PRO A 460 31.35 -25.26 -6.97
N MET A 461 31.36 -24.74 -8.20
CA MET A 461 31.47 -23.32 -8.43
C MET A 461 30.27 -22.76 -9.21
N LEU A 462 29.92 -23.38 -10.37
CA LEU A 462 28.81 -22.89 -11.17
C LEU A 462 28.20 -24.00 -12.05
N ARG A 463 26.96 -23.74 -12.54
CA ARG A 463 26.32 -24.46 -13.65
C ARG A 463 26.11 -23.48 -14.79
N ILE A 464 26.34 -23.94 -16.01
CA ILE A 464 26.24 -23.12 -17.22
C ILE A 464 25.80 -23.97 -18.41
N ARG A 465 25.09 -23.37 -19.34
CA ARG A 465 24.80 -23.96 -20.65
C ARG A 465 25.95 -23.65 -21.58
N LEU A 466 26.55 -24.66 -22.15
CA LEU A 466 27.62 -24.53 -23.15
C LEU A 466 27.20 -25.20 -24.47
N SER A 467 27.53 -24.55 -25.57
CA SER A 467 27.37 -25.10 -26.93
C SER A 467 28.57 -25.99 -27.27
N LYS A 468 28.35 -26.86 -28.23
CA LYS A 468 29.46 -27.62 -28.84
C LYS A 468 30.44 -26.68 -29.51
N GLY A 469 31.71 -26.82 -29.19
CA GLY A 469 32.77 -25.99 -29.78
C GLY A 469 33.87 -25.63 -28.80
N GLU A 470 34.66 -24.68 -29.20
CA GLU A 470 35.73 -24.11 -28.39
C GLU A 470 35.20 -22.90 -27.62
N HIS A 471 35.49 -22.89 -26.31
CA HIS A 471 35.17 -21.78 -25.36
C HIS A 471 36.45 -21.22 -24.80
N GLU A 472 36.54 -19.90 -24.74
CA GLU A 472 37.66 -19.22 -24.07
C GLU A 472 37.44 -19.24 -22.58
N VAL A 473 38.41 -19.80 -21.82
CA VAL A 473 38.33 -19.83 -20.37
C VAL A 473 39.60 -19.26 -19.77
N ALA A 474 39.45 -18.25 -18.93
CA ALA A 474 40.57 -17.69 -18.17
C ALA A 474 40.23 -17.63 -16.68
N ILE A 475 41.23 -17.62 -15.83
CA ILE A 475 41.07 -17.57 -14.38
C ILE A 475 41.95 -16.45 -13.81
N ASP A 476 41.38 -15.66 -12.93
CA ASP A 476 42.08 -14.64 -12.17
C ASP A 476 41.54 -14.50 -10.72
N GLY A 477 42.01 -13.53 -10.00
CA GLY A 477 41.58 -13.26 -8.62
C GLY A 477 42.55 -13.81 -7.56
N PRO A 478 42.33 -13.47 -6.29
CA PRO A 478 43.26 -13.82 -5.17
C PRO A 478 43.49 -15.32 -4.98
N GLY A 479 42.49 -16.15 -5.33
CA GLY A 479 42.54 -17.61 -5.22
C GLY A 479 43.08 -18.30 -6.49
N ALA A 480 43.23 -17.58 -7.59
CA ALA A 480 43.56 -18.18 -8.91
C ALA A 480 44.84 -19.00 -8.90
N ALA A 481 45.89 -18.54 -8.19
CA ALA A 481 47.18 -19.24 -8.12
C ALA A 481 47.13 -20.61 -7.39
N GLU A 482 46.07 -20.87 -6.64
CA GLU A 482 45.86 -22.10 -5.85
C GLU A 482 44.95 -23.09 -6.57
N VAL A 483 44.40 -22.73 -7.70
CA VAL A 483 43.57 -23.61 -8.54
C VAL A 483 44.49 -24.51 -9.36
N GLU A 484 44.36 -25.82 -9.18
CA GLU A 484 45.11 -26.82 -9.93
C GLU A 484 44.40 -27.25 -11.23
N ALA A 485 43.09 -27.37 -11.17
CA ALA A 485 42.32 -27.77 -12.35
C ALA A 485 40.84 -27.33 -12.27
N LEU A 486 40.20 -27.34 -13.44
CA LEU A 486 38.74 -27.13 -13.65
C LEU A 486 38.12 -28.42 -14.16
N CYS A 487 37.13 -28.95 -13.45
CA CYS A 487 36.41 -30.17 -13.82
C CYS A 487 35.00 -29.82 -14.33
N TRP A 488 34.76 -30.05 -15.63
CA TRP A 488 33.50 -29.81 -16.29
C TRP A 488 32.71 -31.12 -16.42
N ARG A 489 31.50 -31.17 -15.82
CA ARG A 489 30.66 -32.35 -15.83
C ARG A 489 29.33 -32.04 -16.49
N LYS A 490 29.06 -32.74 -17.61
CA LYS A 490 27.76 -32.61 -18.25
C LYS A 490 26.69 -33.20 -17.37
N LEU A 491 25.60 -32.48 -17.14
CA LEU A 491 24.46 -32.96 -16.34
C LEU A 491 23.63 -33.96 -17.14
N ALA A 492 23.18 -35.02 -16.46
CA ALA A 492 22.22 -35.94 -17.05
C ALA A 492 20.89 -35.22 -17.34
N PRO A 493 20.30 -35.42 -18.50
CA PRO A 493 18.99 -34.85 -18.84
C PRO A 493 17.94 -35.24 -17.79
N LEU A 494 17.07 -34.29 -17.41
CA LEU A 494 16.01 -34.46 -16.41
C LEU A 494 16.50 -34.79 -14.98
N SER A 495 17.81 -34.74 -14.73
CA SER A 495 18.30 -34.79 -13.36
C SER A 495 17.84 -33.53 -12.59
N LYS A 496 17.75 -33.64 -11.27
CA LYS A 496 17.36 -32.49 -10.43
C LYS A 496 18.25 -31.27 -10.65
N PRO A 497 19.62 -31.38 -10.70
CA PRO A 497 20.48 -30.25 -11.01
C PRO A 497 20.21 -29.62 -12.38
N ALA A 498 19.87 -30.43 -13.38
CA ALA A 498 19.54 -29.92 -14.73
C ALA A 498 18.20 -29.17 -14.72
N THR A 499 17.16 -29.73 -14.11
CA THR A 499 15.86 -29.08 -13.99
C THR A 499 15.90 -27.80 -13.13
N ASP A 500 16.71 -27.81 -12.06
CA ASP A 500 16.94 -26.61 -11.25
C ASP A 500 17.62 -25.49 -12.05
N PHE A 501 18.59 -25.86 -12.92
CA PHE A 501 19.23 -24.89 -13.82
C PHE A 501 18.27 -24.37 -14.90
N GLU A 502 17.44 -25.23 -15.49
CA GLU A 502 16.42 -24.80 -16.47
C GLU A 502 15.42 -23.82 -15.84
N ALA A 503 15.03 -24.07 -14.58
CA ALA A 503 14.19 -23.14 -13.84
C ALA A 503 14.89 -21.79 -13.59
N PHE A 504 16.18 -21.81 -13.22
CA PHE A 504 17.01 -20.62 -13.10
C PHE A 504 17.10 -19.87 -14.45
N GLU A 505 17.44 -20.56 -15.51
CA GLU A 505 17.58 -19.97 -16.85
C GLU A 505 16.24 -19.39 -17.36
N GLY A 506 15.12 -20.04 -17.05
CA GLY A 506 13.77 -19.60 -17.43
C GLY A 506 13.28 -18.37 -16.64
N TYR A 507 13.90 -18.05 -15.52
CA TYR A 507 13.48 -16.93 -14.69
C TYR A 507 13.83 -15.58 -15.34
N GLY A 508 12.91 -14.61 -15.28
CA GLY A 508 13.15 -13.24 -15.70
C GLY A 508 13.38 -12.33 -14.49
N PRO A 509 14.62 -11.89 -14.24
CA PRO A 509 14.92 -11.01 -13.13
C PRO A 509 14.20 -9.67 -13.23
N PHE A 510 14.09 -8.95 -12.10
CA PHE A 510 13.43 -7.65 -12.05
C PHE A 510 14.45 -6.54 -11.79
N VAL A 511 14.28 -5.42 -12.50
CA VAL A 511 15.04 -4.21 -12.23
C VAL A 511 14.15 -3.19 -11.50
N GLY A 512 14.69 -2.59 -10.46
CA GLY A 512 14.09 -1.47 -9.73
C GLY A 512 14.97 -0.24 -9.83
N VAL A 513 14.31 0.92 -9.92
CA VAL A 513 14.96 2.23 -9.82
C VAL A 513 14.51 2.89 -8.53
N HIS A 514 15.46 3.47 -7.80
CA HIS A 514 15.23 4.12 -6.53
C HIS A 514 15.85 5.50 -6.54
N VAL A 515 15.17 6.49 -6.00
CA VAL A 515 15.66 7.87 -5.88
C VAL A 515 15.72 8.28 -4.42
N GLY A 516 16.74 9.03 -4.05
CA GLY A 516 16.92 9.50 -2.69
C GLY A 516 18.09 10.44 -2.54
N LEU A 517 18.54 10.58 -1.30
CA LEU A 517 19.68 11.40 -0.92
C LEU A 517 20.79 10.55 -0.38
N ARG A 518 22.00 10.92 -0.68
CA ARG A 518 23.18 10.34 -0.08
C ARG A 518 23.31 10.74 1.39
N ARG A 519 23.67 9.76 2.22
CA ARG A 519 24.10 9.90 3.61
C ARG A 519 25.50 9.31 3.79
N ASP A 520 26.23 9.74 4.81
CA ASP A 520 27.59 9.24 5.09
C ASP A 520 27.69 7.73 5.21
N CYS A 521 26.67 7.13 5.81
CA CYS A 521 26.61 5.69 6.03
C CYS A 521 25.51 5.00 5.25
N GLY A 522 24.96 5.61 4.22
CA GLY A 522 23.88 5.04 3.42
C GLY A 522 23.16 6.03 2.53
N SER A 523 21.95 5.68 2.15
CA SER A 523 21.09 6.50 1.28
C SER A 523 19.63 6.33 1.68
N THR A 524 18.84 7.39 1.47
CA THR A 524 17.39 7.39 1.67
C THR A 524 16.67 7.00 0.40
N LEU A 525 17.06 5.91 -0.23
CA LEU A 525 16.49 5.48 -1.50
C LEU A 525 15.06 4.97 -1.32
N ASN A 526 14.13 5.51 -2.12
CA ASN A 526 12.76 5.04 -2.24
C ASN A 526 12.48 4.59 -3.68
N PRO A 527 11.66 3.55 -3.88
CA PRO A 527 11.38 3.02 -5.22
C PRO A 527 10.61 4.03 -6.07
N VAL A 528 10.96 4.07 -7.35
CA VAL A 528 10.25 4.84 -8.38
C VAL A 528 9.26 3.90 -9.08
N GLY A 529 8.08 3.78 -8.51
CA GLY A 529 7.08 2.82 -9.00
C GLY A 529 7.47 1.35 -8.77
N PRO A 530 6.75 0.40 -9.38
CA PRO A 530 7.03 -1.02 -9.26
C PRO A 530 8.27 -1.42 -10.05
N ALA A 531 8.99 -2.43 -9.56
CA ALA A 531 10.05 -3.07 -10.32
C ALA A 531 9.51 -3.75 -11.60
N GLN A 532 10.30 -3.75 -12.67
CA GLN A 532 9.90 -4.25 -13.96
C GLN A 532 10.69 -5.51 -14.34
N ARG A 533 9.99 -6.50 -14.91
CA ARG A 533 10.57 -7.79 -15.27
C ARG A 533 11.37 -7.69 -16.58
N VAL A 534 12.55 -8.28 -16.60
CA VAL A 534 13.42 -8.41 -17.78
C VAL A 534 13.47 -9.89 -18.19
N ALA A 535 12.58 -10.30 -19.08
CA ALA A 535 12.47 -11.70 -19.50
C ALA A 535 13.31 -12.03 -20.75
N SER A 536 13.63 -11.01 -21.58
CA SER A 536 14.34 -11.19 -22.84
C SER A 536 15.85 -11.09 -22.66
N THR A 537 16.57 -11.86 -23.48
CA THR A 537 18.02 -11.72 -23.71
C THR A 537 18.35 -10.59 -24.71
N ASP A 538 17.34 -10.02 -25.37
CA ASP A 538 17.47 -8.83 -26.19
C ASP A 538 17.34 -7.55 -25.32
N TRP A 539 18.00 -6.48 -25.77
CA TRP A 539 17.94 -5.19 -25.13
C TRP A 539 16.53 -4.60 -25.14
N SER A 540 16.04 -4.17 -23.97
CA SER A 540 14.78 -3.46 -23.80
C SER A 540 14.97 -2.22 -22.94
N ASP A 541 14.15 -1.20 -23.19
CA ASP A 541 14.12 0.04 -22.44
C ASP A 541 12.98 -0.02 -21.42
N LEU A 542 13.34 0.07 -20.13
CA LEU A 542 12.42 0.03 -18.99
C LEU A 542 12.29 1.43 -18.43
N VAL A 543 11.07 1.93 -18.36
CA VAL A 543 10.77 3.32 -18.03
C VAL A 543 10.20 3.44 -16.64
N PHE A 544 10.78 4.34 -15.83
CA PHE A 544 10.35 4.67 -14.48
C PHE A 544 10.08 6.17 -14.40
N GLU A 545 8.89 6.54 -13.95
CA GLU A 545 8.45 7.94 -13.85
C GLU A 545 7.96 8.27 -12.46
N GLY A 546 8.17 9.52 -12.03
CA GLY A 546 7.71 10.01 -10.76
C GLY A 546 7.77 11.53 -10.68
N ALA A 547 7.20 12.12 -9.62
CA ALA A 547 7.42 13.50 -9.26
C ALA A 547 8.59 13.57 -8.27
N ILE A 548 9.55 14.46 -8.52
CA ILE A 548 10.78 14.52 -7.72
C ILE A 548 10.50 14.97 -6.27
N GLU A 549 9.44 15.72 -6.07
CA GLU A 549 8.99 16.18 -4.75
C GLU A 549 8.50 15.05 -3.84
N ASN A 550 8.12 13.90 -4.39
CA ASN A 550 7.74 12.71 -3.62
C ASN A 550 8.94 12.00 -2.98
N PHE A 551 10.15 12.44 -3.27
CA PHE A 551 11.39 11.90 -2.75
C PHE A 551 12.06 12.89 -1.80
N PRO A 552 12.94 12.44 -0.88
CA PRO A 552 13.60 13.30 0.08
C PRO A 552 14.25 14.52 -0.57
N SER A 553 14.00 15.72 -0.03
CA SER A 553 14.55 16.97 -0.51
C SER A 553 15.88 17.31 0.16
N PRO A 554 16.88 17.82 -0.58
CA PRO A 554 18.10 18.37 0.01
C PRO A 554 17.85 19.44 1.07
N ASP A 555 16.77 20.22 0.92
CA ASP A 555 16.43 21.30 1.86
C ASP A 555 15.97 20.79 3.22
N VAL A 556 15.29 19.64 3.28
CA VAL A 556 14.89 19.00 4.55
C VAL A 556 16.10 18.51 5.32
N GLU A 557 17.14 18.10 4.61
CA GLU A 557 18.35 17.52 5.17
C GLU A 557 19.47 18.55 5.38
N LYS A 558 19.29 19.78 4.93
CA LYS A 558 20.31 20.85 4.91
C LYS A 558 20.96 21.15 6.26
N ASN A 559 20.20 20.95 7.34
CA ASN A 559 20.70 21.22 8.70
C ASN A 559 21.26 19.96 9.39
N ASN A 560 21.27 18.81 8.72
CA ASN A 560 21.79 17.59 9.28
C ASN A 560 23.26 17.42 8.86
N VAL A 561 24.17 17.57 9.83
CA VAL A 561 25.62 17.46 9.62
C VAL A 561 26.10 16.13 9.03
N ASN A 562 25.27 15.09 9.13
CA ASN A 562 25.56 13.76 8.59
C ASN A 562 25.19 13.62 7.10
N TYR A 563 24.71 14.70 6.44
CA TYR A 563 24.30 14.66 5.05
C TYR A 563 25.23 15.51 4.17
N LEU A 564 25.59 14.95 3.04
CA LEU A 564 26.17 15.71 1.95
C LEU A 564 25.01 16.46 1.26
N ALA A 565 24.72 17.64 1.76
CA ALA A 565 23.63 18.46 1.27
C ALA A 565 23.74 18.68 -0.25
N GLY A 566 22.63 18.48 -0.96
CA GLY A 566 22.52 18.75 -2.39
C GLY A 566 22.95 17.61 -3.32
N ILE A 567 23.29 16.42 -2.81
CA ILE A 567 23.57 15.26 -3.66
C ILE A 567 22.37 14.34 -3.64
N ARG A 568 21.73 14.19 -4.76
CA ARG A 568 20.70 13.18 -5.00
C ARG A 568 21.36 11.91 -5.57
N GLU A 569 20.73 10.78 -5.27
CA GLU A 569 21.17 9.48 -5.78
C GLU A 569 20.04 8.79 -6.53
N ILE A 570 20.40 8.24 -7.69
CA ILE A 570 19.60 7.27 -8.43
C ILE A 570 20.25 5.91 -8.18
N GLY A 571 19.55 5.03 -7.49
CA GLY A 571 19.98 3.66 -7.27
C GLY A 571 19.34 2.74 -8.31
N VAL A 572 20.11 1.80 -8.85
CA VAL A 572 19.60 0.73 -9.70
C VAL A 572 19.82 -0.60 -9.00
N ARG A 573 18.79 -1.40 -8.98
CA ARG A 573 18.76 -2.64 -8.22
C ARG A 573 18.22 -3.78 -9.08
N SER A 574 18.91 -4.91 -9.07
CA SER A 574 18.32 -6.20 -9.42
C SER A 574 17.56 -6.69 -8.20
N GLU A 575 16.23 -6.78 -8.30
CA GLU A 575 15.38 -7.06 -7.16
C GLU A 575 15.46 -8.52 -6.71
N TYR A 576 15.35 -8.71 -5.42
CA TYR A 576 15.31 -10.02 -4.78
C TYR A 576 13.94 -10.21 -4.13
N TYR A 577 13.36 -11.39 -4.27
CA TYR A 577 12.04 -11.67 -3.71
C TYR A 577 12.02 -12.90 -2.79
N ASP A 578 12.49 -14.06 -3.22
CA ASP A 578 12.26 -15.31 -2.50
C ASP A 578 13.51 -16.18 -2.28
N GLY A 579 14.68 -15.69 -2.63
CA GLY A 579 15.96 -16.38 -2.46
C GLY A 579 16.31 -17.39 -3.52
N ARG A 580 15.48 -17.58 -4.53
CA ARG A 580 15.88 -18.40 -5.66
C ARG A 580 17.06 -17.76 -6.40
N PRO A 581 18.02 -18.55 -6.88
CA PRO A 581 19.00 -18.06 -7.82
C PRO A 581 18.32 -17.54 -9.09
N VAL A 582 18.74 -16.38 -9.57
CA VAL A 582 18.21 -15.80 -10.82
C VAL A 582 19.35 -15.32 -11.70
N PRO A 583 19.19 -15.29 -13.03
CA PRO A 583 20.18 -14.75 -13.96
C PRO A 583 20.50 -13.29 -13.65
N ARG A 584 21.75 -12.88 -13.90
CA ARG A 584 22.13 -11.48 -13.78
C ARG A 584 21.44 -10.63 -14.84
N LEU A 585 21.16 -9.37 -14.46
CA LEU A 585 20.81 -8.32 -15.40
C LEU A 585 22.05 -7.74 -16.03
N CYS A 586 22.01 -7.47 -17.33
CA CYS A 586 23.02 -6.65 -18.00
C CYS A 586 22.41 -5.28 -18.29
N ILE A 587 23.02 -4.21 -17.76
CA ILE A 587 22.58 -2.83 -17.95
C ILE A 587 23.54 -2.13 -18.91
N ALA A 588 23.07 -1.72 -20.09
CA ALA A 588 23.88 -0.99 -21.05
C ALA A 588 23.99 0.50 -20.71
N ASN A 589 22.84 1.09 -20.36
CA ASN A 589 22.81 2.50 -19.99
C ASN A 589 21.60 2.84 -19.12
N ILE A 590 21.68 4.00 -18.48
CA ILE A 590 20.61 4.65 -17.76
C ILE A 590 20.51 6.07 -18.25
N SER A 591 19.32 6.49 -18.63
CA SER A 591 19.02 7.86 -19.01
C SER A 591 18.12 8.52 -17.99
N PHE A 592 18.34 9.78 -17.72
CA PHE A 592 17.49 10.63 -16.89
C PHE A 592 17.01 11.84 -17.69
N GLU A 593 15.77 12.21 -17.49
CA GLU A 593 15.18 13.47 -18.00
C GLU A 593 14.31 14.10 -16.90
N GLY A 594 14.57 15.36 -16.59
CA GLY A 594 13.77 16.11 -15.61
C GLY A 594 13.95 17.64 -15.77
N PRO A 595 12.88 18.44 -15.64
CA PRO A 595 11.50 17.95 -15.56
C PRO A 595 11.07 17.22 -16.85
N TYR A 596 10.36 16.10 -16.70
CA TYR A 596 9.86 15.33 -17.83
C TYR A 596 8.52 15.90 -18.31
N LEU A 597 8.50 16.35 -19.53
CA LEU A 597 7.34 16.95 -20.16
C LEU A 597 7.11 16.35 -21.56
N THR A 598 5.87 15.92 -21.84
CA THR A 598 5.46 15.44 -23.14
C THR A 598 4.94 16.54 -24.04
N GLN A 599 4.45 17.63 -23.43
CA GLN A 599 3.87 18.77 -24.12
C GLN A 599 4.13 20.05 -23.32
N TRP A 600 4.00 21.18 -23.99
CA TRP A 600 4.09 22.52 -23.41
C TRP A 600 2.97 23.41 -23.95
N PRO A 601 2.17 24.07 -23.12
CA PRO A 601 2.12 24.04 -21.65
C PRO A 601 1.77 22.67 -21.09
N PRO A 602 2.16 22.37 -19.83
CA PRO A 602 1.85 21.08 -19.21
C PRO A 602 0.34 20.88 -19.01
N PRO A 603 -0.13 19.62 -18.86
CA PRO A 603 -1.56 19.32 -18.68
C PRO A 603 -2.19 20.09 -17.52
N SER A 604 -1.49 20.25 -16.39
CA SER A 604 -1.98 21.01 -15.24
C SER A 604 -2.32 22.47 -15.60
N HIS A 605 -1.48 23.16 -16.37
CA HIS A 605 -1.79 24.49 -16.87
C HIS A 605 -2.99 24.51 -17.80
N GLN A 606 -3.04 23.55 -18.75
CA GLN A 606 -4.14 23.47 -19.72
C GLN A 606 -5.49 23.22 -19.03
N GLN A 607 -5.49 22.42 -17.99
CA GLN A 607 -6.70 22.15 -17.20
C GLN A 607 -7.18 23.37 -16.39
N LEU A 608 -6.26 24.21 -15.94
CA LEU A 608 -6.59 25.41 -15.18
C LEU A 608 -6.96 26.60 -16.08
N ALA A 609 -6.24 26.82 -17.16
CA ALA A 609 -6.31 28.06 -17.95
C ALA A 609 -6.49 27.84 -19.46
N GLY A 610 -6.51 26.60 -19.93
CA GLY A 610 -6.44 26.27 -21.34
C GLY A 610 -5.05 26.61 -21.92
N ASN A 611 -4.99 26.99 -23.20
CA ASN A 611 -3.77 27.42 -23.87
C ASN A 611 -3.59 28.98 -23.85
N ARG A 612 -4.21 29.66 -22.88
CA ARG A 612 -4.24 31.10 -22.80
C ARG A 612 -2.99 31.67 -22.12
N THR A 613 -2.52 32.76 -22.64
CA THR A 613 -1.49 33.56 -21.96
C THR A 613 -2.17 34.44 -20.91
N LEU A 614 -1.96 34.15 -19.64
CA LEU A 614 -2.65 34.81 -18.53
C LEU A 614 -2.30 36.27 -18.36
N GLU A 615 -1.13 36.71 -18.84
CA GLU A 615 -0.74 38.14 -18.81
C GLU A 615 -1.66 39.03 -19.66
N SER A 616 -2.12 38.52 -20.79
CA SER A 616 -2.96 39.23 -21.73
C SER A 616 -4.46 38.98 -21.60
N ILE A 617 -4.86 38.06 -20.72
CA ILE A 617 -6.28 37.67 -20.52
C ILE A 617 -7.10 38.88 -20.03
N ASP A 618 -8.17 39.18 -20.70
CA ASP A 618 -9.06 40.26 -20.28
C ASP A 618 -10.18 39.71 -19.35
N GLN A 619 -10.90 40.64 -18.71
CA GLN A 619 -11.96 40.27 -17.77
C GLN A 619 -13.09 39.44 -18.39
N ASN A 620 -13.38 39.62 -19.70
CA ASN A 620 -14.46 38.87 -20.37
C ASN A 620 -14.00 37.45 -20.70
N GLU A 621 -12.72 37.26 -20.94
CA GLU A 621 -12.10 35.99 -21.28
C GLU A 621 -11.89 35.10 -20.06
N VAL A 622 -11.85 35.65 -18.83
CA VAL A 622 -11.66 34.93 -17.57
C VAL A 622 -12.87 34.05 -17.19
N ARG A 623 -14.10 34.48 -17.60
CA ARG A 623 -15.35 33.83 -17.22
C ARG A 623 -15.39 32.36 -17.63
N GLU A 624 -15.03 32.05 -18.87
CA GLU A 624 -15.13 30.71 -19.42
C GLU A 624 -14.21 29.69 -18.72
N PRO A 625 -12.89 29.91 -18.61
CA PRO A 625 -11.99 28.96 -17.99
C PRO A 625 -12.27 28.77 -16.48
N LEU A 626 -12.65 29.83 -15.74
CA LEU A 626 -13.06 29.66 -14.34
C LEU A 626 -14.35 28.87 -14.20
N GLY A 627 -15.33 29.08 -15.10
CA GLY A 627 -16.55 28.31 -15.11
C GLY A 627 -16.34 26.84 -15.44
N GLN A 628 -15.46 26.53 -16.38
CA GLN A 628 -15.06 25.17 -16.71
C GLN A 628 -14.34 24.49 -15.55
N LEU A 629 -13.40 25.19 -14.91
CA LEU A 629 -12.68 24.68 -13.73
C LEU A 629 -13.66 24.41 -12.58
N ALA A 630 -14.54 25.38 -12.28
CA ALA A 630 -15.55 25.25 -11.23
C ALA A 630 -16.51 24.07 -11.51
N THR A 631 -16.99 23.91 -12.74
CA THR A 631 -17.88 22.79 -13.12
C THR A 631 -17.23 21.43 -12.86
N ARG A 632 -15.94 21.27 -13.21
CA ARG A 632 -15.21 20.04 -12.97
C ARG A 632 -14.96 19.79 -11.47
N MET A 633 -14.49 20.83 -10.76
CA MET A 633 -14.20 20.72 -9.32
C MET A 633 -15.45 20.52 -8.48
N PHE A 634 -16.58 21.12 -8.85
CA PHE A 634 -17.88 20.98 -8.17
C PHE A 634 -18.64 19.72 -8.60
N ARG A 635 -18.17 19.03 -9.67
CA ARG A 635 -18.75 17.78 -10.22
C ARG A 635 -20.20 17.97 -10.68
N ARG A 636 -20.59 19.19 -10.96
CA ARG A 636 -21.88 19.65 -11.50
C ARG A 636 -21.68 20.97 -12.23
N PRO A 637 -22.62 21.38 -13.08
CA PRO A 637 -22.55 22.73 -13.65
C PRO A 637 -22.48 23.79 -12.56
N ALA A 638 -21.48 24.69 -12.70
CA ALA A 638 -21.38 25.84 -11.82
C ALA A 638 -22.53 26.82 -12.12
N THR A 639 -23.17 27.34 -11.09
CA THR A 639 -24.27 28.31 -11.28
C THR A 639 -23.72 29.68 -11.73
N ALA A 640 -24.60 30.51 -12.31
CA ALA A 640 -24.22 31.85 -12.73
C ALA A 640 -23.70 32.69 -11.56
N ASP A 641 -24.33 32.57 -10.38
CA ASP A 641 -23.94 33.29 -9.17
C ASP A 641 -22.57 32.86 -8.65
N GLU A 642 -22.28 31.53 -8.70
CA GLU A 642 -20.95 31.01 -8.34
C GLU A 642 -19.85 31.57 -9.26
N ILE A 643 -20.12 31.59 -10.59
CA ILE A 643 -19.17 32.14 -11.57
C ILE A 643 -19.01 33.65 -11.38
N ASP A 644 -20.09 34.42 -11.15
CA ASP A 644 -20.03 35.86 -10.91
C ASP A 644 -19.28 36.17 -9.62
N HIS A 645 -19.37 35.32 -8.63
CA HIS A 645 -18.60 35.42 -7.41
C HIS A 645 -17.10 35.26 -7.65
N LEU A 646 -16.68 34.23 -8.40
CA LEU A 646 -15.28 34.00 -8.80
C LEU A 646 -14.72 35.18 -9.61
N LEU A 647 -15.53 35.72 -10.53
CA LEU A 647 -15.16 36.96 -11.26
C LEU A 647 -14.97 38.16 -10.34
N SER A 648 -15.79 38.29 -9.27
CA SER A 648 -15.60 39.35 -8.28
C SER A 648 -14.28 39.24 -7.54
N VAL A 649 -13.78 38.03 -7.29
CA VAL A 649 -12.43 37.81 -6.72
C VAL A 649 -11.36 38.31 -7.66
N TYR A 650 -11.40 37.91 -8.94
CA TYR A 650 -10.50 38.39 -9.97
C TYR A 650 -10.48 39.94 -10.05
N GLN A 651 -11.68 40.57 -10.13
CA GLN A 651 -11.82 42.02 -10.23
C GLN A 651 -11.26 42.74 -9.01
N LYS A 652 -11.50 42.24 -7.80
CA LYS A 652 -10.98 42.85 -6.57
C LYS A 652 -9.47 42.75 -6.50
N ALA A 653 -8.87 41.67 -6.93
CA ALA A 653 -7.42 41.50 -7.02
C ALA A 653 -6.84 42.53 -8.04
N LYS A 654 -7.49 42.69 -9.20
CA LYS A 654 -7.11 43.70 -10.19
C LYS A 654 -7.18 45.14 -9.65
N LEU A 655 -8.25 45.47 -8.93
CA LEU A 655 -8.41 46.78 -8.28
C LEU A 655 -7.36 46.99 -7.17
N GLY A 656 -6.91 45.89 -6.54
CA GLY A 656 -5.82 45.88 -5.55
C GLY A 656 -4.41 46.05 -6.17
N GLY A 657 -4.28 46.08 -7.50
CA GLY A 657 -3.01 46.25 -8.22
C GLY A 657 -2.33 44.95 -8.66
N SER A 658 -2.96 43.79 -8.51
CA SER A 658 -2.43 42.51 -8.99
C SER A 658 -2.34 42.48 -10.52
N THR A 659 -1.39 41.76 -11.06
CA THR A 659 -1.32 41.40 -12.48
C THR A 659 -2.51 40.53 -12.90
N ASN A 660 -2.74 40.36 -14.20
CA ASN A 660 -3.82 39.46 -14.67
C ASN A 660 -3.59 38.04 -14.22
N GLN A 661 -2.36 37.54 -14.30
CA GLN A 661 -1.98 36.20 -13.86
C GLN A 661 -2.18 36.02 -12.36
N GLU A 662 -1.76 36.96 -11.52
CA GLU A 662 -1.98 36.89 -10.07
C GLU A 662 -3.47 36.93 -9.72
N ALA A 663 -4.27 37.79 -10.35
CA ALA A 663 -5.71 37.85 -10.13
C ALA A 663 -6.43 36.56 -10.58
N TYR A 664 -6.00 35.96 -11.69
CA TYR A 664 -6.50 34.69 -12.15
C TYR A 664 -6.14 33.55 -11.19
N ARG A 665 -4.88 33.52 -10.73
CA ARG A 665 -4.42 32.55 -9.72
C ARG A 665 -5.27 32.63 -8.45
N ASP A 666 -5.52 33.82 -7.91
CA ASP A 666 -6.35 34.02 -6.73
C ASP A 666 -7.77 33.44 -6.94
N ALA A 667 -8.40 33.73 -8.10
CA ALA A 667 -9.71 33.21 -8.41
C ALA A 667 -9.73 31.68 -8.58
N ALA A 668 -8.72 31.09 -9.24
CA ALA A 668 -8.58 29.64 -9.39
C ALA A 668 -8.31 28.94 -8.05
N THR A 669 -7.50 29.56 -7.16
CA THR A 669 -7.29 29.07 -5.80
C THR A 669 -8.60 29.02 -5.02
N VAL A 670 -9.46 30.04 -5.16
CA VAL A 670 -10.79 30.05 -4.52
C VAL A 670 -11.67 28.93 -5.06
N VAL A 671 -11.59 28.58 -6.35
CA VAL A 671 -12.32 27.41 -6.87
C VAL A 671 -11.89 26.14 -6.15
N LEU A 672 -10.59 25.85 -6.08
CA LEU A 672 -10.07 24.64 -5.46
C LEU A 672 -10.33 24.59 -3.94
N ALA A 673 -10.25 25.74 -3.28
CA ALA A 673 -10.51 25.91 -1.84
C ALA A 673 -12.01 26.10 -1.49
N SER A 674 -12.92 26.07 -2.49
CA SER A 674 -14.34 26.18 -2.26
C SER A 674 -14.88 24.94 -1.52
N PRO A 675 -15.82 25.10 -0.59
CA PRO A 675 -16.55 23.96 -0.03
C PRO A 675 -17.15 23.05 -1.09
N SER A 676 -17.65 23.59 -2.20
CA SER A 676 -18.17 22.80 -3.33
C SER A 676 -17.11 21.88 -3.97
N SER A 677 -15.82 22.18 -3.81
CA SER A 677 -14.71 21.35 -4.32
C SER A 677 -14.38 20.18 -3.40
N PHE A 678 -14.29 20.40 -2.08
CA PHE A 678 -13.81 19.39 -1.13
C PHE A 678 -14.89 18.78 -0.23
N PHE A 679 -16.18 19.19 -0.40
CA PHE A 679 -17.32 18.47 0.18
C PHE A 679 -18.06 17.69 -0.91
N LEU A 680 -18.53 16.51 -0.54
CA LEU A 680 -19.54 15.75 -1.29
C LEU A 680 -20.90 16.15 -0.73
N HIS A 681 -21.71 16.79 -1.57
CA HIS A 681 -23.01 17.33 -1.19
C HIS A 681 -24.13 16.41 -1.67
N GLU A 682 -24.99 16.03 -0.74
CA GLU A 682 -26.26 15.31 -0.98
C GLU A 682 -27.39 16.07 -0.25
N ALA A 683 -27.32 17.41 -0.24
CA ALA A 683 -28.23 18.24 0.54
C ALA A 683 -29.63 18.33 -0.10
N SER A 684 -30.65 18.32 0.73
CA SER A 684 -32.03 18.51 0.37
C SER A 684 -32.72 19.46 1.33
N LEU A 685 -33.81 20.06 0.89
CA LEU A 685 -34.72 20.84 1.71
C LEU A 685 -35.95 20.03 2.15
N SER A 686 -36.08 18.78 1.68
CA SER A 686 -37.16 17.86 2.05
C SER A 686 -36.92 17.28 3.45
N ASP A 687 -37.99 17.05 4.21
CA ASP A 687 -37.92 16.31 5.47
C ASP A 687 -37.97 14.78 5.23
N GLU A 688 -38.34 14.35 4.05
CA GLU A 688 -38.42 12.94 3.65
C GLU A 688 -37.28 12.57 2.70
N ALA A 689 -36.86 11.31 2.72
CA ALA A 689 -35.85 10.80 1.81
C ALA A 689 -36.30 11.01 0.33
N GLU A 690 -35.35 11.49 -0.47
CA GLU A 690 -35.58 11.70 -1.90
C GLU A 690 -34.47 11.08 -2.74
N PRO A 691 -34.71 10.72 -4.00
CA PRO A 691 -33.68 10.20 -4.88
C PRO A 691 -32.54 11.20 -5.07
N LEU A 692 -31.33 10.69 -5.20
CA LEU A 692 -30.18 11.49 -5.62
C LEU A 692 -30.41 12.09 -7.01
N SER A 693 -29.96 13.31 -7.23
CA SER A 693 -29.85 13.82 -8.61
C SER A 693 -28.77 13.01 -9.36
N GLU A 694 -28.86 13.02 -10.69
CA GLU A 694 -27.87 12.30 -11.53
C GLU A 694 -26.42 12.76 -11.29
N TRP A 695 -26.21 14.02 -10.95
CA TRP A 695 -24.89 14.58 -10.60
C TRP A 695 -24.39 14.07 -9.24
N GLU A 696 -25.27 14.02 -8.25
CA GLU A 696 -24.95 13.45 -6.94
C GLU A 696 -24.65 11.95 -7.06
N LEU A 697 -25.45 11.22 -7.86
CA LEU A 697 -25.22 9.81 -8.14
C LEU A 697 -23.88 9.57 -8.84
N ALA A 698 -23.53 10.39 -9.84
CA ALA A 698 -22.25 10.30 -10.53
C ALA A 698 -21.07 10.48 -9.55
N SER A 699 -21.17 11.48 -8.67
CA SER A 699 -20.17 11.74 -7.63
C SER A 699 -20.10 10.59 -6.63
N LYS A 700 -21.23 10.17 -6.05
CA LYS A 700 -21.28 9.10 -5.04
C LYS A 700 -20.70 7.80 -5.59
N LEU A 701 -21.08 7.42 -6.81
CA LEU A 701 -20.61 6.21 -7.48
C LEU A 701 -19.11 6.24 -7.75
N SER A 702 -18.57 7.35 -8.28
CA SER A 702 -17.13 7.45 -8.59
C SER A 702 -16.27 7.51 -7.33
N TYR A 703 -16.66 8.27 -6.31
CA TYR A 703 -15.93 8.31 -5.04
C TYR A 703 -16.04 7.00 -4.26
N PHE A 704 -17.08 6.22 -4.46
CA PHE A 704 -17.17 4.87 -3.91
C PHE A 704 -16.18 3.91 -4.62
N LEU A 705 -16.28 3.80 -5.97
CA LEU A 705 -15.58 2.75 -6.74
C LEU A 705 -14.18 3.13 -7.20
N TRP A 706 -13.83 4.43 -7.24
CA TRP A 706 -12.53 4.93 -7.64
C TRP A 706 -11.82 5.74 -6.58
N ASN A 707 -12.50 6.08 -5.49
CA ASN A 707 -12.02 7.00 -4.47
C ASN A 707 -11.54 8.34 -5.09
N GLY A 708 -12.20 8.77 -6.16
CA GLY A 708 -11.86 9.92 -6.98
C GLY A 708 -13.06 10.48 -7.77
N PRO A 709 -12.86 11.57 -8.53
CA PRO A 709 -13.93 12.29 -9.19
C PRO A 709 -14.55 11.51 -10.35
N PRO A 710 -15.82 11.82 -10.73
CA PRO A 710 -16.44 11.28 -11.92
C PRO A 710 -15.70 11.72 -13.18
N ASP A 711 -15.59 10.83 -14.15
CA ASP A 711 -15.05 11.14 -15.46
C ASP A 711 -16.08 11.73 -16.42
N ASP A 712 -15.62 12.24 -17.57
CA ASP A 712 -16.49 12.83 -18.58
C ASP A 712 -17.64 11.93 -19.03
N PRO A 713 -17.49 10.60 -19.22
CA PRO A 713 -18.62 9.73 -19.52
C PRO A 713 -19.72 9.72 -18.46
N LEU A 714 -19.35 9.68 -17.17
CA LEU A 714 -20.33 9.76 -16.07
C LEU A 714 -21.04 11.12 -16.05
N LEU A 715 -20.27 12.20 -16.18
CA LEU A 715 -20.83 13.56 -16.19
C LEU A 715 -21.79 13.78 -17.37
N LYS A 716 -21.47 13.26 -18.57
CA LYS A 716 -22.37 13.33 -19.74
C LYS A 716 -23.66 12.54 -19.55
N LEU A 717 -23.59 11.38 -18.88
CA LEU A 717 -24.79 10.62 -18.54
C LEU A 717 -25.64 11.37 -17.51
N ALA A 718 -25.02 11.98 -16.51
CA ALA A 718 -25.71 12.82 -15.53
C ALA A 718 -26.39 14.04 -16.20
N GLU A 719 -25.67 14.73 -17.10
CA GLU A 719 -26.21 15.85 -17.86
C GLU A 719 -27.45 15.46 -18.71
N SER A 720 -27.40 14.27 -19.28
CA SER A 720 -28.53 13.77 -20.10
C SER A 720 -29.64 13.10 -19.29
N GLY A 721 -29.56 13.01 -17.97
CA GLY A 721 -30.52 12.36 -17.09
C GLY A 721 -30.64 10.85 -17.30
N ARG A 722 -29.57 10.18 -17.73
CA ARG A 722 -29.55 8.77 -18.13
C ARG A 722 -28.64 7.88 -17.27
N LEU A 723 -27.99 8.42 -16.27
CA LEU A 723 -27.05 7.63 -15.47
C LEU A 723 -27.76 6.53 -14.69
N THR A 724 -28.91 6.85 -14.08
CA THR A 724 -29.74 5.87 -13.34
C THR A 724 -30.22 4.74 -14.26
N GLU A 725 -30.62 5.03 -15.51
CA GLU A 725 -31.01 4.03 -16.51
C GLU A 725 -29.89 3.06 -16.85
N LEU A 726 -28.66 3.57 -16.92
CA LEU A 726 -27.46 2.83 -17.36
C LEU A 726 -26.54 2.44 -16.18
N LEU A 727 -27.04 2.47 -14.94
CA LEU A 727 -26.25 2.32 -13.71
C LEU A 727 -25.43 1.03 -13.72
N ASP A 728 -26.02 -0.11 -14.03
CA ASP A 728 -25.33 -1.41 -14.07
C ASP A 728 -24.18 -1.45 -15.07
N GLN A 729 -24.35 -0.81 -16.23
CA GLN A 729 -23.29 -0.72 -17.24
C GLN A 729 -22.13 0.14 -16.73
N GLN A 730 -22.46 1.22 -16.00
CA GLN A 730 -21.42 2.05 -15.42
C GLN A 730 -20.70 1.35 -14.26
N ILE A 731 -21.40 0.62 -13.41
CA ILE A 731 -20.77 -0.21 -12.35
C ILE A 731 -19.74 -1.16 -12.98
N ASP A 732 -20.12 -1.88 -14.04
CA ASP A 732 -19.19 -2.79 -14.71
C ASP A 732 -17.97 -2.06 -15.28
N ARG A 733 -18.19 -0.92 -15.93
CA ARG A 733 -17.11 -0.09 -16.48
C ARG A 733 -16.15 0.40 -15.39
N LEU A 734 -16.68 0.90 -14.29
CA LEU A 734 -15.87 1.41 -13.19
C LEU A 734 -15.05 0.29 -12.51
N LEU A 735 -15.62 -0.90 -12.41
CA LEU A 735 -14.93 -2.05 -11.81
C LEU A 735 -13.79 -2.63 -12.68
N VAL A 736 -13.77 -2.36 -13.97
CA VAL A 736 -12.68 -2.77 -14.89
C VAL A 736 -11.58 -1.70 -14.99
N ASP A 737 -11.89 -0.45 -14.68
CA ASP A 737 -10.95 0.66 -14.74
C ASP A 737 -9.84 0.51 -13.67
N PRO A 738 -8.56 0.78 -14.01
CA PRO A 738 -7.45 0.67 -13.06
C PRO A 738 -7.62 1.50 -11.77
N ARG A 739 -8.36 2.61 -11.81
CA ARG A 739 -8.65 3.45 -10.63
C ARG A 739 -9.40 2.73 -9.52
N ARG A 740 -10.09 1.62 -9.84
CA ARG A 740 -10.75 0.77 -8.83
C ARG A 740 -9.77 0.27 -7.77
N GLU A 741 -8.48 0.16 -8.09
CA GLU A 741 -7.45 -0.26 -7.14
C GLU A 741 -7.42 0.67 -5.91
N ARG A 742 -7.71 1.95 -6.09
CA ARG A 742 -7.81 2.92 -4.99
C ARG A 742 -8.95 2.57 -4.02
N PHE A 743 -10.08 2.07 -4.54
CA PHE A 743 -11.18 1.56 -3.73
C PHE A 743 -10.75 0.31 -2.95
N LEU A 744 -10.17 -0.68 -3.62
CA LEU A 744 -9.72 -1.91 -2.98
C LEU A 744 -8.70 -1.62 -1.88
N GLN A 745 -7.69 -0.81 -2.17
CA GLN A 745 -6.67 -0.39 -1.20
C GLN A 745 -7.31 0.32 0.00
N THR A 746 -8.24 1.22 -0.21
CA THR A 746 -8.82 2.00 0.87
C THR A 746 -9.82 1.19 1.69
N PHE A 747 -10.80 0.56 1.03
CA PHE A 747 -11.86 -0.20 1.69
C PHE A 747 -11.32 -1.40 2.45
N VAL A 748 -10.54 -2.28 1.78
CA VAL A 748 -10.08 -3.54 2.39
C VAL A 748 -9.11 -3.27 3.55
N ARG A 749 -8.20 -2.30 3.40
CA ARG A 749 -7.30 -1.91 4.48
C ARG A 749 -8.05 -1.44 5.71
N GLN A 750 -9.03 -0.57 5.54
CA GLN A 750 -9.81 0.00 6.63
C GLN A 750 -10.79 -1.02 7.23
N TRP A 751 -11.51 -1.77 6.39
CA TRP A 751 -12.41 -2.83 6.83
C TRP A 751 -11.68 -3.84 7.72
N LEU A 752 -10.54 -4.35 7.26
CA LEU A 752 -9.75 -5.37 7.97
C LEU A 752 -8.78 -4.79 9.01
N GLN A 753 -8.66 -3.45 9.10
CA GLN A 753 -7.74 -2.73 10.00
C GLN A 753 -6.26 -3.08 9.76
N LEU A 754 -5.85 -3.16 8.48
CA LEU A 754 -4.48 -3.55 8.10
C LEU A 754 -3.40 -2.54 8.54
N GLU A 755 -3.77 -1.32 8.93
CA GLU A 755 -2.89 -0.33 9.55
C GLU A 755 -2.22 -0.86 10.83
N LYS A 756 -2.87 -1.78 11.53
CA LYS A 756 -2.28 -2.45 12.70
C LYS A 756 -1.01 -3.23 12.35
N LEU A 757 -0.93 -3.75 11.11
CA LEU A 757 0.27 -4.41 10.63
C LEU A 757 1.44 -3.43 10.49
N ASP A 758 1.19 -2.19 10.08
CA ASP A 758 2.23 -1.17 9.95
C ASP A 758 2.84 -0.80 11.32
N LEU A 759 2.01 -0.80 12.37
CA LEU A 759 2.42 -0.52 13.74
C LEU A 759 3.03 -1.73 14.46
N LEU A 760 2.94 -2.93 13.89
CA LEU A 760 3.41 -4.15 14.53
C LEU A 760 4.95 -4.19 14.57
N ALA A 761 5.49 -4.24 15.79
CA ALA A 761 6.90 -4.51 16.06
C ALA A 761 7.07 -6.02 16.34
N ILE A 762 7.45 -6.77 15.32
CA ILE A 762 7.66 -8.21 15.48
C ILE A 762 9.04 -8.52 16.04
N ASP A 763 9.14 -9.52 16.90
CA ASP A 763 10.42 -9.98 17.44
C ASP A 763 11.23 -10.72 16.37
N ARG A 764 12.15 -10.00 15.74
CA ARG A 764 13.02 -10.54 14.68
C ARG A 764 14.03 -11.59 15.17
N LYS A 765 14.27 -11.70 16.45
CA LYS A 765 15.12 -12.79 16.99
C LYS A 765 14.40 -14.13 16.92
N THR A 766 13.10 -14.08 17.18
CA THR A 766 12.22 -15.25 17.09
C THR A 766 11.75 -15.53 15.66
N TYR A 767 11.51 -14.46 14.89
CA TYR A 767 10.97 -14.51 13.53
C TYR A 767 11.85 -13.74 12.53
N PRO A 768 13.06 -14.26 12.24
CA PRO A 768 14.04 -13.58 11.38
C PRO A 768 13.59 -13.42 9.92
N GLU A 769 12.61 -14.24 9.48
CA GLU A 769 12.01 -14.18 8.14
C GLU A 769 11.14 -12.94 7.92
N TRP A 770 10.75 -12.22 8.97
CA TRP A 770 9.96 -10.99 8.84
C TRP A 770 10.79 -9.83 8.35
N THR A 771 10.92 -9.73 7.03
CA THR A 771 11.56 -8.63 6.34
C THR A 771 10.57 -7.49 6.06
N ARG A 772 11.08 -6.32 5.66
CA ARG A 772 10.25 -5.19 5.21
C ARG A 772 9.42 -5.56 3.98
N ASP A 773 10.02 -6.29 3.02
CA ASP A 773 9.35 -6.72 1.79
C ASP A 773 8.26 -7.76 2.07
N LEU A 774 8.50 -8.67 3.02
CA LEU A 774 7.47 -9.60 3.48
C LEU A 774 6.30 -8.84 4.11
N LYS A 775 6.54 -7.90 5.02
CA LYS A 775 5.50 -7.10 5.66
C LYS A 775 4.65 -6.35 4.63
N ALA A 776 5.29 -5.76 3.62
CA ALA A 776 4.62 -5.08 2.53
C ALA A 776 3.74 -6.05 1.70
N SER A 777 4.27 -7.23 1.37
CA SER A 777 3.53 -8.26 0.63
C SER A 777 2.35 -8.82 1.43
N LEU A 778 2.55 -9.12 2.72
CA LEU A 778 1.47 -9.61 3.60
C LEU A 778 0.33 -8.59 3.80
N ARG A 779 0.64 -7.29 3.68
CA ARG A 779 -0.40 -6.25 3.69
C ARG A 779 -1.22 -6.23 2.40
N GLN A 780 -0.61 -6.55 1.27
CA GLN A 780 -1.29 -6.59 -0.03
C GLN A 780 -2.09 -7.88 -0.27
N GLU A 781 -1.74 -8.96 0.41
CA GLU A 781 -2.37 -10.27 0.23
C GLU A 781 -3.91 -10.24 0.39
N PRO A 782 -4.50 -9.69 1.49
CA PRO A 782 -5.95 -9.62 1.64
C PRO A 782 -6.62 -8.71 0.58
N ILE A 783 -5.94 -7.65 0.14
CA ILE A 783 -6.44 -6.74 -0.89
C ILE A 783 -6.52 -7.48 -2.23
N ALA A 784 -5.46 -8.18 -2.61
CA ALA A 784 -5.42 -9.00 -3.82
C ALA A 784 -6.49 -10.11 -3.77
N TRP A 785 -6.71 -10.72 -2.59
CA TRP A 785 -7.73 -11.76 -2.41
C TRP A 785 -9.14 -11.23 -2.61
N VAL A 786 -9.51 -10.14 -1.94
CA VAL A 786 -10.84 -9.52 -2.09
C VAL A 786 -11.05 -9.01 -3.52
N GLY A 787 -10.02 -8.42 -4.14
CA GLY A 787 -10.04 -8.02 -5.55
C GLY A 787 -10.34 -9.19 -6.48
N HIS A 788 -9.66 -10.33 -6.29
CA HIS A 788 -9.89 -11.56 -7.05
C HIS A 788 -11.34 -12.09 -6.90
N LEU A 789 -11.86 -12.08 -5.67
CA LEU A 789 -13.26 -12.52 -5.42
C LEU A 789 -14.28 -11.62 -6.14
N LEU A 790 -14.06 -10.32 -6.15
CA LEU A 790 -14.90 -9.36 -6.87
C LEU A 790 -14.78 -9.53 -8.40
N ASP A 791 -13.56 -9.72 -8.92
CA ASP A 791 -13.32 -9.86 -10.37
C ASP A 791 -14.02 -11.07 -10.97
N HIS A 792 -14.02 -12.16 -10.23
CA HIS A 792 -14.60 -13.43 -10.68
C HIS A 792 -15.99 -13.68 -10.12
N ASN A 793 -16.56 -12.71 -9.40
CA ASN A 793 -17.86 -12.82 -8.75
C ASN A 793 -18.04 -14.11 -7.95
N LEU A 794 -17.01 -14.47 -7.16
CA LEU A 794 -16.97 -15.70 -6.38
C LEU A 794 -17.87 -15.60 -5.13
N PRO A 795 -18.30 -16.75 -4.56
CA PRO A 795 -19.10 -16.77 -3.33
C PRO A 795 -18.41 -16.09 -2.14
N ALA A 796 -19.19 -15.39 -1.29
CA ALA A 796 -18.67 -14.72 -0.09
C ALA A 796 -18.04 -15.69 0.93
N SER A 797 -18.42 -16.98 0.92
CA SER A 797 -17.79 -18.03 1.76
C SER A 797 -16.28 -18.14 1.52
N HIS A 798 -15.79 -17.81 0.32
CA HIS A 798 -14.36 -17.77 0.01
C HIS A 798 -13.60 -16.65 0.73
N LEU A 799 -14.30 -15.67 1.31
CA LEU A 799 -13.65 -14.72 2.21
C LEU A 799 -12.97 -15.42 3.40
N VAL A 800 -13.56 -16.46 3.92
CA VAL A 800 -13.08 -17.14 5.16
C VAL A 800 -12.44 -18.49 4.90
N ASP A 801 -12.89 -19.23 3.90
CA ASP A 801 -12.33 -20.55 3.56
C ASP A 801 -12.30 -20.78 2.05
N SER A 802 -11.14 -21.16 1.52
CA SER A 802 -10.95 -21.40 0.09
C SER A 802 -9.79 -22.37 -0.16
N PRO A 803 -9.91 -23.24 -1.18
CA PRO A 803 -8.78 -24.06 -1.64
C PRO A 803 -7.79 -23.26 -2.49
N TRP A 804 -8.01 -21.95 -2.65
CA TRP A 804 -7.17 -21.02 -3.40
C TRP A 804 -6.70 -19.89 -2.51
N MET A 805 -5.57 -19.32 -2.85
CA MET A 805 -5.01 -18.14 -2.22
C MET A 805 -4.30 -17.27 -3.25
N MET A 806 -4.18 -15.98 -2.97
CA MET A 806 -3.31 -15.08 -3.72
C MET A 806 -1.94 -15.08 -3.07
N ALA A 807 -0.89 -15.31 -3.84
CA ALA A 807 0.48 -15.22 -3.35
C ALA A 807 1.41 -14.60 -4.40
N ASN A 808 2.40 -13.87 -3.96
CA ASN A 808 3.54 -13.44 -4.74
C ASN A 808 4.79 -14.26 -4.36
N GLU A 809 5.92 -14.00 -4.98
CA GLU A 809 7.16 -14.75 -4.69
C GLU A 809 7.53 -14.71 -3.21
N VAL A 810 7.39 -13.55 -2.56
CA VAL A 810 7.77 -13.35 -1.15
C VAL A 810 6.86 -14.13 -0.21
N THR A 811 5.54 -14.01 -0.40
CA THR A 811 4.56 -14.72 0.45
C THR A 811 4.58 -16.21 0.21
N ALA A 812 4.76 -16.65 -1.04
CA ALA A 812 4.89 -18.07 -1.38
C ALA A 812 6.12 -18.71 -0.71
N ALA A 813 7.25 -17.99 -0.69
CA ALA A 813 8.44 -18.43 0.04
C ALA A 813 8.20 -18.51 1.55
N PHE A 814 7.55 -17.51 2.13
CA PHE A 814 7.21 -17.44 3.55
C PHE A 814 6.29 -18.61 3.97
N TYR A 815 5.23 -18.86 3.21
CA TYR A 815 4.32 -19.99 3.45
C TYR A 815 4.93 -21.35 3.07
N LYS A 816 6.14 -21.35 2.47
CA LYS A 816 6.81 -22.57 1.98
C LYS A 816 5.92 -23.37 1.02
N LEU A 817 5.31 -22.67 0.08
CA LEU A 817 4.48 -23.31 -0.94
C LEU A 817 5.37 -24.11 -1.91
N PRO A 818 4.91 -25.28 -2.39
CA PRO A 818 5.65 -26.07 -3.36
C PRO A 818 5.72 -25.34 -4.72
N ASP A 819 4.60 -24.75 -5.14
CA ASP A 819 4.51 -23.96 -6.35
C ASP A 819 4.77 -22.48 -6.01
N ARG A 820 5.82 -21.92 -6.59
CA ARG A 820 6.19 -20.53 -6.38
C ARG A 820 5.94 -19.73 -7.66
N PRO A 821 5.24 -18.59 -7.58
CA PRO A 821 5.09 -17.70 -8.71
C PRO A 821 6.45 -17.18 -9.20
N SER A 822 6.46 -16.61 -10.39
CA SER A 822 7.63 -15.94 -10.98
C SER A 822 7.32 -14.50 -11.40
N GLY A 823 6.23 -13.95 -10.88
CA GLY A 823 5.75 -12.57 -11.14
C GLY A 823 6.34 -11.50 -10.22
N GLY A 824 7.35 -11.82 -9.42
CA GLY A 824 7.98 -10.90 -8.47
C GLY A 824 7.00 -10.43 -7.39
N PRO A 825 6.70 -9.11 -7.31
CA PRO A 825 5.76 -8.57 -6.35
C PRO A 825 4.29 -8.80 -6.72
N SER A 826 4.00 -9.23 -7.94
CA SER A 826 2.63 -9.45 -8.43
C SER A 826 2.02 -10.69 -7.81
N PHE A 827 0.77 -10.58 -7.39
CA PHE A 827 0.04 -11.70 -6.81
C PHE A 827 -0.57 -12.59 -7.91
N GLU A 828 -0.39 -13.87 -7.77
CA GLU A 828 -0.96 -14.90 -8.63
C GLU A 828 -1.88 -15.82 -7.82
N LEU A 829 -2.90 -16.38 -8.48
CA LEU A 829 -3.81 -17.33 -7.87
C LEU A 829 -3.14 -18.71 -7.79
N LEU A 830 -2.94 -19.21 -6.60
CA LEU A 830 -2.38 -20.53 -6.35
C LEU A 830 -3.40 -21.45 -5.67
N ARG A 831 -3.38 -22.71 -6.05
CA ARG A 831 -4.12 -23.75 -5.33
C ARG A 831 -3.30 -24.21 -4.12
N THR A 832 -3.97 -24.42 -3.00
CA THR A 832 -3.35 -24.97 -1.81
C THR A 832 -4.13 -26.16 -1.28
N ASP A 833 -3.43 -27.27 -0.98
CA ASP A 833 -4.01 -28.42 -0.30
C ASP A 833 -3.90 -28.31 1.23
N ARG A 834 -3.35 -27.20 1.72
CA ARG A 834 -3.22 -26.92 3.15
C ARG A 834 -4.45 -26.18 3.64
N GLU A 835 -5.34 -26.89 4.33
CA GLU A 835 -6.61 -26.37 4.86
C GLU A 835 -6.46 -25.15 5.80
N GLN A 836 -5.30 -24.98 6.44
CA GLN A 836 -4.99 -23.80 7.27
C GLN A 836 -4.72 -22.54 6.47
N LEU A 837 -4.39 -22.65 5.17
CA LEU A 837 -4.23 -21.51 4.25
C LEU A 837 -5.55 -21.24 3.50
N GLY A 838 -5.55 -20.22 2.67
CA GLY A 838 -6.73 -19.79 1.91
C GLY A 838 -7.76 -19.04 2.76
N GLY A 839 -8.42 -18.06 2.16
CA GLY A 839 -9.29 -17.12 2.86
C GLY A 839 -8.57 -16.20 3.84
N LEU A 840 -9.26 -15.20 4.35
CA LEU A 840 -8.68 -14.15 5.22
C LEU A 840 -8.09 -14.71 6.51
N LEU A 841 -8.73 -15.72 7.11
CA LEU A 841 -8.25 -16.31 8.37
C LEU A 841 -6.95 -17.11 8.21
N GLY A 842 -6.60 -17.53 6.99
CA GLY A 842 -5.33 -18.20 6.69
C GLY A 842 -4.17 -17.24 6.38
N GLN A 843 -4.42 -15.95 6.33
CA GLN A 843 -3.43 -14.94 5.93
C GLN A 843 -2.59 -14.48 7.12
N ALA A 844 -1.29 -14.71 7.05
CA ALA A 844 -0.36 -14.45 8.14
C ALA A 844 -0.31 -12.99 8.56
N GLY A 845 -0.33 -12.06 7.59
CA GLY A 845 -0.32 -10.63 7.88
C GLY A 845 -1.46 -10.17 8.75
N LEU A 846 -2.67 -10.67 8.47
CA LEU A 846 -3.87 -10.36 9.24
C LEU A 846 -3.81 -10.97 10.65
N MET A 847 -3.41 -12.22 10.77
CA MET A 847 -3.28 -12.88 12.06
C MET A 847 -2.20 -12.27 12.94
N ALA A 848 -1.08 -11.83 12.35
CA ALA A 848 -0.01 -11.15 13.05
C ALA A 848 -0.41 -9.74 13.51
N ALA A 849 -1.11 -8.97 12.66
CA ALA A 849 -1.59 -7.62 13.00
C ALA A 849 -2.47 -7.57 14.26
N LEU A 850 -3.12 -8.69 14.56
CA LEU A 850 -3.96 -8.88 15.75
C LEU A 850 -3.19 -9.47 16.95
N GLY A 851 -1.87 -9.56 16.87
CA GLY A 851 -0.97 -9.99 17.95
C GLY A 851 -0.27 -8.81 18.63
N ASP A 852 0.84 -9.11 19.30
CA ASP A 852 1.75 -8.13 19.91
C ASP A 852 3.19 -8.22 19.35
N GLY A 853 3.41 -9.06 18.36
CA GLY A 853 4.71 -9.33 17.75
C GLY A 853 5.58 -10.36 18.48
N ARG A 854 5.17 -10.84 19.66
CA ARG A 854 5.84 -11.89 20.44
C ARG A 854 4.95 -13.10 20.65
N GLN A 855 3.66 -12.86 20.94
CA GLN A 855 2.66 -13.89 21.21
C GLN A 855 1.39 -13.64 20.40
N SER A 856 0.64 -14.72 20.15
CA SER A 856 -0.71 -14.61 19.59
C SER A 856 -1.64 -13.94 20.62
N ASN A 857 -2.69 -13.28 20.13
CA ASN A 857 -3.69 -12.68 21.01
C ASN A 857 -5.10 -13.11 20.59
N PRO A 858 -5.61 -14.21 21.14
CA PRO A 858 -6.93 -14.72 20.78
C PRO A 858 -8.06 -13.76 21.12
N ILE A 859 -7.94 -12.97 22.19
CA ILE A 859 -8.97 -11.98 22.53
C ILE A 859 -9.13 -10.94 21.43
N LYS A 860 -8.02 -10.33 20.97
CA LYS A 860 -8.06 -9.37 19.87
C LYS A 860 -8.56 -10.02 18.56
N ARG A 861 -8.13 -11.26 18.26
CA ARG A 861 -8.58 -12.02 17.09
C ARG A 861 -10.07 -12.33 17.16
N GLY A 862 -10.56 -12.76 18.31
CA GLY A 862 -11.98 -13.06 18.54
C GLY A 862 -12.87 -11.82 18.41
N ALA A 863 -12.48 -10.73 19.04
CA ALA A 863 -13.20 -9.46 18.97
C ALA A 863 -13.21 -8.90 17.52
N TRP A 864 -12.09 -9.03 16.79
CA TRP A 864 -12.00 -8.62 15.40
C TRP A 864 -12.91 -9.49 14.50
N LEU A 865 -12.87 -10.81 14.65
CA LEU A 865 -13.72 -11.74 13.89
C LEU A 865 -15.20 -11.46 14.14
N ALA A 866 -15.58 -11.29 15.42
CA ALA A 866 -16.96 -11.00 15.81
C ALA A 866 -17.48 -9.70 15.16
N ARG A 867 -16.64 -8.65 15.09
CA ARG A 867 -17.00 -7.36 14.47
C ARG A 867 -16.98 -7.39 12.96
N LYS A 868 -15.97 -8.02 12.34
CA LYS A 868 -15.65 -7.84 10.91
C LYS A 868 -16.18 -8.94 10.00
N LEU A 869 -16.35 -10.15 10.51
CA LEU A 869 -16.77 -11.28 9.70
C LEU A 869 -18.16 -11.84 10.05
N VAL A 870 -18.61 -11.70 11.30
CA VAL A 870 -19.92 -12.19 11.71
C VAL A 870 -20.90 -11.13 12.18
N ASP A 871 -20.51 -9.86 12.14
CA ASP A 871 -21.37 -8.72 12.52
C ASP A 871 -22.07 -8.90 13.89
N ARG A 872 -21.31 -9.40 14.86
CA ARG A 872 -21.71 -9.54 16.28
C ARG A 872 -20.70 -8.83 17.17
N PRO A 873 -20.63 -7.47 17.10
CA PRO A 873 -19.63 -6.72 17.83
C PRO A 873 -19.78 -6.93 19.33
N PRO A 874 -18.71 -7.30 20.06
CA PRO A 874 -18.74 -7.24 21.50
C PRO A 874 -18.83 -5.77 21.93
N GLU A 875 -19.36 -5.55 23.13
CA GLU A 875 -19.38 -4.22 23.76
C GLU A 875 -17.98 -3.66 23.93
N ASP A 876 -17.85 -2.32 23.92
CA ASP A 876 -16.57 -1.69 24.16
C ASP A 876 -16.12 -1.94 25.60
N PRO A 877 -14.84 -2.26 25.83
CA PRO A 877 -14.37 -2.55 27.18
C PRO A 877 -14.53 -1.30 28.07
N PRO A 878 -14.91 -1.45 29.35
CA PRO A 878 -14.92 -0.35 30.29
C PRO A 878 -13.55 0.33 30.39
N PRO A 879 -13.47 1.64 30.68
CA PRO A 879 -12.20 2.39 30.62
C PRO A 879 -11.12 1.89 31.61
N ASN A 880 -11.46 1.08 32.58
CA ASN A 880 -10.55 0.59 33.61
C ASN A 880 -10.32 -0.93 33.59
N VAL A 881 -10.42 -1.58 32.45
CA VAL A 881 -10.13 -3.02 32.34
C VAL A 881 -8.68 -3.30 32.73
N PRO A 882 -8.41 -4.14 33.73
CA PRO A 882 -7.06 -4.54 34.08
C PRO A 882 -6.39 -5.24 32.89
N LYS A 883 -5.15 -4.87 32.57
CA LYS A 883 -4.35 -5.61 31.61
C LYS A 883 -4.17 -7.06 32.11
N LEU A 884 -4.09 -8.00 31.15
CA LEU A 884 -3.69 -9.37 31.49
C LEU A 884 -2.39 -9.31 32.31
N PRO A 885 -2.31 -10.00 33.46
CA PRO A 885 -1.13 -9.98 34.30
C PRO A 885 0.11 -10.41 33.52
N GLU A 886 1.11 -9.54 33.46
CA GLU A 886 2.44 -9.87 32.95
C GLU A 886 3.14 -10.75 34.00
N GLY A 887 2.81 -12.05 34.05
CA GLY A 887 3.44 -13.03 34.93
C GLY A 887 4.61 -13.72 34.24
N ASP A 888 5.44 -14.40 35.02
CA ASP A 888 6.60 -15.16 34.54
C ASP A 888 6.18 -16.11 33.37
N ILE A 889 6.58 -15.75 32.15
CA ILE A 889 6.12 -16.28 30.87
C ILE A 889 6.44 -17.79 30.72
N SER A 890 7.24 -18.35 31.61
CA SER A 890 7.86 -19.67 31.48
C SER A 890 7.00 -20.84 31.97
N LYS A 891 5.86 -20.63 32.62
CA LYS A 891 5.15 -21.70 33.32
C LYS A 891 3.64 -21.83 33.09
N GLU A 892 2.95 -20.80 32.58
CA GLU A 892 1.50 -20.83 32.39
C GLU A 892 1.14 -20.72 30.91
N THR A 893 0.22 -21.54 30.44
CA THR A 893 -0.37 -21.41 29.11
C THR A 893 -1.20 -20.13 29.01
N PHE A 894 -1.43 -19.66 27.78
CA PHE A 894 -2.29 -18.50 27.55
C PHE A 894 -3.72 -18.72 28.10
N LEU A 895 -4.26 -19.92 27.91
CA LEU A 895 -5.59 -20.28 28.42
C LEU A 895 -5.70 -20.26 29.93
N GLU A 896 -4.65 -20.64 30.65
CA GLU A 896 -4.64 -20.56 32.11
C GLU A 896 -4.67 -19.13 32.58
N LYS A 897 -3.91 -18.23 31.90
CA LYS A 897 -3.93 -16.78 32.15
C LYS A 897 -5.29 -16.18 31.84
N LEU A 898 -5.87 -16.55 30.70
CA LEU A 898 -7.19 -16.10 30.26
C LEU A 898 -8.28 -16.54 31.22
N ASN A 899 -8.29 -17.80 31.65
CA ASN A 899 -9.27 -18.33 32.61
C ASN A 899 -9.20 -17.60 33.95
N ARG A 900 -8.00 -17.29 34.42
CA ARG A 900 -7.81 -16.51 35.66
C ARG A 900 -8.36 -15.09 35.53
N HIS A 901 -8.19 -14.45 34.37
CA HIS A 901 -8.73 -13.12 34.10
C HIS A 901 -10.25 -13.15 33.93
N ARG A 902 -10.78 -14.09 33.18
CA ARG A 902 -12.20 -14.25 32.91
C ARG A 902 -13.04 -14.49 34.17
N ASN A 903 -12.47 -15.17 35.16
CA ASN A 903 -13.15 -15.46 36.43
C ASN A 903 -13.26 -14.24 37.37
N GLN A 904 -12.77 -13.07 36.97
CA GLN A 904 -12.97 -11.86 37.74
C GLN A 904 -14.38 -11.29 37.50
N PRO A 905 -15.05 -10.71 38.53
CA PRO A 905 -16.35 -10.10 38.37
C PRO A 905 -16.36 -9.03 37.28
N GLY A 906 -17.34 -9.06 36.36
CA GLY A 906 -17.49 -8.12 35.26
C GLY A 906 -16.74 -8.46 33.98
N CYS A 907 -15.78 -9.41 33.98
CA CYS A 907 -15.03 -9.79 32.78
C CYS A 907 -15.72 -10.88 31.97
N ALA A 908 -16.47 -11.77 32.62
CA ALA A 908 -17.08 -12.96 32.02
C ALA A 908 -18.02 -12.62 30.85
N ALA A 909 -18.88 -11.62 30.99
CA ALA A 909 -19.91 -11.28 30.00
C ALA A 909 -19.32 -10.87 28.62
N CYS A 910 -18.22 -10.09 28.59
CA CYS A 910 -17.53 -9.74 27.36
C CYS A 910 -16.76 -10.94 26.79
N HIS A 911 -16.11 -11.74 27.65
CA HIS A 911 -15.33 -12.91 27.22
C HIS A 911 -16.19 -14.01 26.63
N GLU A 912 -17.42 -14.22 27.09
CA GLU A 912 -18.38 -15.16 26.51
C GLU A 912 -18.70 -14.83 25.04
N LYS A 913 -18.67 -13.55 24.66
CA LYS A 913 -18.94 -13.11 23.29
C LYS A 913 -17.67 -13.14 22.39
N ILE A 914 -16.46 -13.11 22.97
CA ILE A 914 -15.18 -12.95 22.26
C ILE A 914 -14.40 -14.26 22.19
N ASP A 915 -14.22 -14.95 23.33
CA ASP A 915 -13.33 -16.09 23.45
C ASP A 915 -13.68 -17.24 22.52
N PRO A 916 -14.98 -17.57 22.31
CA PRO A 916 -15.35 -18.66 21.40
C PRO A 916 -14.82 -18.50 19.97
N TRP A 917 -14.69 -17.28 19.50
CA TRP A 917 -14.16 -16.97 18.18
C TRP A 917 -12.64 -16.92 18.13
N GLY A 918 -12.01 -16.53 19.22
CA GLY A 918 -10.57 -16.28 19.27
C GLY A 918 -9.71 -17.47 19.66
N ILE A 919 -10.19 -18.31 20.58
CA ILE A 919 -9.44 -19.47 21.07
C ILE A 919 -9.02 -20.42 19.94
N PRO A 920 -9.85 -20.79 18.97
CA PRO A 920 -9.42 -21.63 17.84
C PRO A 920 -8.30 -20.99 17.01
N LEU A 921 -8.24 -19.65 16.95
CA LEU A 921 -7.23 -18.94 16.20
C LEU A 921 -5.84 -18.91 16.88
N GLN A 922 -5.68 -19.52 18.07
CA GLN A 922 -4.36 -19.73 18.67
C GLN A 922 -3.45 -20.62 17.82
N ASN A 923 -3.99 -21.43 16.91
CA ASN A 923 -3.19 -22.12 15.92
C ASN A 923 -2.32 -21.20 15.06
N TYR A 924 -2.57 -19.89 15.02
CA TYR A 924 -1.68 -18.94 14.37
C TYR A 924 -0.81 -18.24 15.41
N ASN A 925 0.51 -18.39 15.31
CA ASN A 925 1.47 -17.76 16.21
C ASN A 925 1.55 -16.22 16.04
N ALA A 926 2.54 -15.56 16.64
CA ALA A 926 2.71 -14.13 16.52
C ALA A 926 3.12 -13.66 15.11
N SER A 927 3.79 -14.52 14.34
CA SER A 927 4.12 -14.25 12.94
C SER A 927 2.96 -14.54 11.98
N GLY A 928 1.81 -15.01 12.50
CA GLY A 928 0.66 -15.41 11.71
C GLY A 928 0.80 -16.78 11.04
N CYS A 929 1.89 -17.49 11.29
CA CYS A 929 2.07 -18.85 10.78
C CYS A 929 1.27 -19.86 11.60
N PHE A 930 0.72 -20.85 10.91
CA PHE A 930 0.00 -21.94 11.55
C PHE A 930 0.96 -22.84 12.34
N VAL A 931 0.55 -23.17 13.57
CA VAL A 931 1.22 -24.09 14.47
C VAL A 931 0.19 -25.13 14.94
N ASP A 932 0.56 -26.38 14.86
CA ASP A 932 -0.29 -27.45 15.37
C ASP A 932 -0.19 -27.49 16.90
N LEU A 933 -1.28 -27.07 17.56
CA LEU A 933 -1.39 -27.05 19.02
C LEU A 933 -2.35 -28.14 19.50
N PRO A 934 -2.18 -28.63 20.74
CA PRO A 934 -3.13 -29.55 21.35
C PRO A 934 -4.56 -28.99 21.35
N SER A 935 -5.55 -29.84 21.10
CA SER A 935 -6.96 -29.41 21.10
C SER A 935 -7.42 -28.82 22.44
N SER A 936 -6.75 -29.16 23.54
CA SER A 936 -6.99 -28.56 24.86
C SER A 936 -6.72 -27.05 24.90
N GLU A 937 -5.89 -26.54 23.97
CA GLU A 937 -5.53 -25.12 23.88
C GLU A 937 -6.36 -24.36 22.83
N THR A 938 -7.01 -25.06 21.90
CA THR A 938 -7.68 -24.46 20.74
C THR A 938 -9.19 -24.71 20.71
N THR A 939 -9.73 -25.55 21.59
CA THR A 939 -11.15 -25.84 21.61
C THR A 939 -11.97 -24.76 22.31
N SER A 940 -13.07 -24.38 21.68
CA SER A 940 -14.08 -23.47 22.24
C SER A 940 -15.49 -23.97 21.94
N GLN A 941 -16.49 -23.35 22.56
CA GLN A 941 -17.89 -23.61 22.30
C GLN A 941 -18.59 -22.29 21.99
N LEU A 942 -19.22 -22.22 20.80
CA LEU A 942 -19.99 -21.06 20.38
C LEU A 942 -21.30 -20.93 21.19
N ALA A 943 -21.93 -19.75 21.13
CA ALA A 943 -23.16 -19.45 21.88
C ALA A 943 -24.34 -20.39 21.53
N ASP A 944 -24.37 -20.96 20.33
CA ASP A 944 -25.35 -21.93 19.87
C ASP A 944 -25.05 -23.37 20.33
N GLY A 945 -24.00 -23.56 21.12
CA GLY A 945 -23.56 -24.89 21.60
C GLY A 945 -22.61 -25.61 20.63
N THR A 946 -22.31 -25.09 19.45
CA THR A 946 -21.40 -25.70 18.48
C THR A 946 -19.97 -25.72 19.04
N LYS A 947 -19.35 -26.88 19.05
CA LYS A 947 -17.98 -27.10 19.50
C LYS A 947 -17.03 -26.92 18.30
N ILE A 948 -16.02 -26.07 18.45
CA ILE A 948 -14.95 -25.80 17.48
C ILE A 948 -13.62 -26.23 18.10
N THR A 949 -12.87 -27.10 17.45
CA THR A 949 -11.64 -27.67 18.02
C THR A 949 -10.36 -26.95 17.58
N ASN A 950 -10.37 -26.24 16.43
CA ASN A 950 -9.21 -25.55 15.86
C ASN A 950 -9.61 -24.50 14.82
N ALA A 951 -8.63 -23.76 14.29
CA ALA A 951 -8.85 -22.72 13.29
C ALA A 951 -9.44 -23.26 11.97
N ILE A 952 -9.10 -24.48 11.56
CA ILE A 952 -9.60 -25.08 10.32
C ILE A 952 -11.10 -25.35 10.42
N GLU A 953 -11.54 -25.93 11.54
CA GLU A 953 -12.98 -26.14 11.80
C GLU A 953 -13.73 -24.82 11.88
N LEU A 954 -13.13 -23.78 12.50
CA LEU A 954 -13.73 -22.46 12.55
C LEU A 954 -13.96 -21.87 11.15
N LYS A 955 -12.96 -21.97 10.26
CA LYS A 955 -13.07 -21.53 8.85
C LYS A 955 -14.21 -22.24 8.14
N LYS A 956 -14.27 -23.59 8.26
CA LYS A 956 -15.33 -24.41 7.65
C LYS A 956 -16.71 -24.07 8.19
N HIS A 957 -16.82 -23.82 9.49
CA HIS A 957 -18.08 -23.42 10.12
C HIS A 957 -18.57 -22.07 9.60
N LEU A 958 -17.68 -21.08 9.53
CA LEU A 958 -17.99 -19.76 8.99
C LEU A 958 -18.39 -19.81 7.51
N ALA A 959 -17.66 -20.59 6.70
CA ALA A 959 -17.96 -20.72 5.27
C ALA A 959 -19.22 -21.55 4.97
N GLY A 960 -19.61 -22.42 5.88
CA GLY A 960 -20.78 -23.31 5.74
C GLY A 960 -22.01 -22.76 6.46
N GLN A 961 -22.08 -22.98 7.79
CA GLN A 961 -23.25 -22.68 8.60
C GLN A 961 -23.52 -21.18 8.78
N LEU A 962 -22.48 -20.35 8.73
CA LEU A 962 -22.59 -18.91 8.89
C LEU A 962 -22.28 -18.12 7.61
N ALA A 963 -22.38 -18.74 6.44
CA ALA A 963 -22.10 -18.11 5.15
C ALA A 963 -22.99 -16.88 4.90
N ASP A 964 -24.26 -16.93 5.29
CA ASP A 964 -25.20 -15.81 5.26
C ASP A 964 -24.76 -14.65 6.15
N GLN A 965 -24.28 -14.95 7.35
CA GLN A 965 -23.79 -13.95 8.30
C GLN A 965 -22.50 -13.28 7.79
N VAL A 966 -21.58 -14.06 7.20
CA VAL A 966 -20.35 -13.53 6.56
C VAL A 966 -20.71 -12.62 5.39
N ALA A 967 -21.64 -13.04 4.54
CA ALA A 967 -22.12 -12.24 3.40
C ALA A 967 -22.80 -10.94 3.87
N TRP A 968 -23.65 -11.02 4.90
CA TRP A 968 -24.27 -9.86 5.51
C TRP A 968 -23.24 -8.90 6.09
N SER A 969 -22.28 -9.41 6.89
CA SER A 969 -21.23 -8.58 7.48
C SER A 969 -20.45 -7.82 6.41
N PHE A 970 -20.04 -8.50 5.33
CA PHE A 970 -19.38 -7.85 4.21
C PHE A 970 -20.24 -6.75 3.57
N ALA A 971 -21.50 -7.07 3.24
CA ALA A 971 -22.41 -6.12 2.60
C ALA A 971 -22.68 -4.89 3.48
N ARG A 972 -22.86 -5.08 4.80
CA ARG A 972 -23.06 -3.98 5.76
C ARG A 972 -21.84 -3.07 5.83
N HIS A 973 -20.64 -3.62 5.98
CA HIS A 973 -19.42 -2.81 6.01
C HIS A 973 -19.20 -2.07 4.68
N LEU A 974 -19.47 -2.74 3.57
CA LEU A 974 -19.39 -2.13 2.25
C LEU A 974 -20.39 -0.98 2.08
N ALA A 975 -21.63 -1.14 2.57
CA ALA A 975 -22.65 -0.10 2.56
C ALA A 975 -22.25 1.10 3.44
N CYS A 976 -21.81 0.87 4.68
CA CYS A 976 -21.33 1.95 5.54
C CYS A 976 -20.15 2.73 4.92
N TYR A 977 -19.23 2.04 4.25
CA TYR A 977 -18.14 2.69 3.52
C TYR A 977 -18.67 3.48 2.32
N ALA A 978 -19.59 2.91 1.53
CA ALA A 978 -20.12 3.54 0.32
C ALA A 978 -20.89 4.83 0.62
N ILE A 979 -21.70 4.84 1.71
CA ILE A 979 -22.51 6.00 2.10
C ILE A 979 -21.79 6.96 3.06
N GLY A 980 -20.69 6.52 3.67
CA GLY A 980 -19.89 7.32 4.61
C GLY A 980 -20.57 7.57 5.97
N ARG A 981 -21.48 6.71 6.39
CA ARG A 981 -22.19 6.72 7.66
C ARG A 981 -22.70 5.34 8.03
N ASP A 982 -23.18 5.17 9.24
CA ASP A 982 -23.87 3.95 9.62
C ASP A 982 -25.22 3.83 8.88
N LEU A 983 -25.63 2.58 8.64
CA LEU A 983 -26.98 2.28 8.19
C LEU A 983 -27.98 2.55 9.32
N THR A 984 -29.13 3.10 8.97
CA THR A 984 -30.27 3.16 9.88
C THR A 984 -30.86 1.76 10.08
N TYR A 985 -31.73 1.61 11.09
CA TYR A 985 -32.39 0.34 11.34
C TYR A 985 -33.16 -0.17 10.10
N SER A 986 -33.96 0.72 9.49
CA SER A 986 -34.76 0.38 8.31
C SER A 986 -33.91 0.07 7.08
N GLU A 987 -32.84 0.85 6.84
CA GLU A 987 -31.90 0.60 5.74
C GLU A 987 -31.18 -0.74 5.92
N ALA A 988 -30.74 -1.04 7.15
CA ALA A 988 -30.08 -2.31 7.47
C ALA A 988 -31.02 -3.51 7.27
N ALA A 989 -32.27 -3.40 7.74
CA ALA A 989 -33.28 -4.45 7.58
C ALA A 989 -33.62 -4.70 6.09
N GLN A 990 -33.79 -3.63 5.33
CA GLN A 990 -34.08 -3.69 3.90
C GLN A 990 -32.89 -4.29 3.11
N LEU A 991 -31.67 -3.78 3.35
CA LEU A 991 -30.48 -4.30 2.71
C LEU A 991 -30.27 -5.79 3.05
N LYS A 992 -30.51 -6.19 4.31
CA LYS A 992 -30.40 -7.59 4.73
C LYS A 992 -31.37 -8.47 3.94
N THR A 993 -32.63 -8.06 3.80
CA THR A 993 -33.62 -8.77 2.99
C THR A 993 -33.18 -8.90 1.53
N GLN A 994 -32.60 -7.84 0.96
CA GLN A 994 -32.07 -7.88 -0.40
C GLN A 994 -30.87 -8.82 -0.53
N VAL A 995 -29.95 -8.81 0.44
CA VAL A 995 -28.80 -9.75 0.50
C VAL A 995 -29.26 -11.19 0.60
N GLU A 996 -30.30 -11.49 1.39
CA GLU A 996 -30.86 -12.83 1.54
C GLU A 996 -31.40 -13.41 0.22
N THR A 997 -31.82 -12.56 -0.72
CA THR A 997 -32.22 -13.03 -2.07
C THR A 997 -31.09 -13.69 -2.85
N LEU A 998 -29.84 -13.40 -2.50
CA LEU A 998 -28.65 -13.97 -3.14
C LEU A 998 -28.25 -15.34 -2.57
N ALA A 999 -28.96 -15.86 -1.57
CA ALA A 999 -28.62 -17.12 -0.90
C ALA A 999 -28.53 -18.31 -1.86
N ALA A 1000 -29.47 -18.43 -2.82
CA ALA A 1000 -29.46 -19.49 -3.82
C ALA A 1000 -28.21 -19.46 -4.73
N ALA A 1001 -27.62 -18.29 -4.95
CA ALA A 1001 -26.39 -18.08 -5.69
C ALA A 1001 -25.14 -18.12 -4.78
N ARG A 1002 -25.26 -18.40 -3.49
CA ARG A 1002 -24.18 -18.41 -2.48
C ARG A 1002 -23.52 -17.06 -2.28
N TYR A 1003 -24.28 -15.97 -2.37
CA TYR A 1003 -23.80 -14.62 -2.11
C TYR A 1003 -22.57 -14.19 -2.94
N PRO A 1004 -22.69 -14.08 -4.29
CA PRO A 1004 -21.55 -13.70 -5.13
C PRO A 1004 -21.10 -12.26 -4.81
N MET A 1005 -19.80 -12.04 -4.68
CA MET A 1005 -19.20 -10.81 -4.16
C MET A 1005 -19.56 -9.56 -4.97
N ARG A 1006 -19.53 -9.64 -6.31
CA ARG A 1006 -19.93 -8.52 -7.18
C ARG A 1006 -21.45 -8.26 -7.10
N SER A 1007 -22.25 -9.31 -6.91
CA SER A 1007 -23.68 -9.17 -6.71
C SER A 1007 -24.00 -8.47 -5.39
N LEU A 1008 -23.26 -8.76 -4.31
CA LEU A 1008 -23.38 -8.03 -3.05
C LEU A 1008 -23.05 -6.54 -3.23
N LEU A 1009 -21.98 -6.21 -3.96
CA LEU A 1009 -21.63 -4.82 -4.26
C LEU A 1009 -22.74 -4.11 -5.05
N ARG A 1010 -23.32 -4.76 -6.05
CA ARG A 1010 -24.46 -4.22 -6.81
C ARG A 1010 -25.68 -4.01 -5.92
N THR A 1011 -25.98 -4.98 -5.05
CA THR A 1011 -27.07 -4.85 -4.09
C THR A 1011 -26.89 -3.62 -3.19
N VAL A 1012 -25.66 -3.35 -2.73
CA VAL A 1012 -25.37 -2.14 -1.97
C VAL A 1012 -25.64 -0.87 -2.80
N ILE A 1013 -25.18 -0.82 -4.05
CA ILE A 1013 -25.39 0.36 -4.91
C ILE A 1013 -26.89 0.58 -5.23
N HIS A 1014 -27.65 -0.48 -5.41
CA HIS A 1014 -29.10 -0.39 -5.69
C HIS A 1014 -29.98 -0.23 -4.44
N SER A 1015 -29.35 -0.23 -3.23
CA SER A 1015 -30.12 -0.02 -2.00
C SER A 1015 -30.62 1.43 -1.87
N ASP A 1016 -31.72 1.60 -1.17
CA ASP A 1016 -32.26 2.94 -0.89
C ASP A 1016 -31.23 3.79 -0.11
N ALA A 1017 -30.45 3.16 0.79
CA ALA A 1017 -29.37 3.83 1.53
C ALA A 1017 -28.31 4.48 0.62
N PHE A 1018 -28.08 3.90 -0.56
CA PHE A 1018 -27.13 4.47 -1.53
C PHE A 1018 -27.80 5.42 -2.52
N MET A 1019 -29.01 5.10 -2.98
CA MET A 1019 -29.74 5.81 -4.06
C MET A 1019 -30.51 7.02 -3.59
N THR A 1020 -30.70 7.19 -2.26
CA THR A 1020 -31.47 8.32 -1.71
C THR A 1020 -30.61 9.18 -0.76
N LYS A 1021 -31.14 10.39 -0.48
CA LYS A 1021 -30.61 11.34 0.50
C LYS A 1021 -31.68 11.79 1.48
#